data_d0d0eb3f4a0791505438cd83d6eeda38
#
_entry.id   d0d0eb3f4a0791505438cd83d6eeda38
#
_cell.length_a   1.000
_cell.length_b   1.000
_cell.length_c   1.000
_cell.angle_alpha   90.00
_cell.angle_beta   90.00
_cell.angle_gamma   90.00
#
_symmetry.space_group_name_H-M   'P 1'
#
loop_
_entity.id
_entity.type
_entity.pdbx_description
1 polymer ?
#
loop_
_entity_poly.entity_id
_entity_poly.type
_entity_poly.pdbx_seq_one_letter_code
_entity_poly.pdbx_strand_id
1 'polypeptide(L)'
;MRSLSINIFQTLMSYKNTTHNFYFFLFAIVILFHSCRSARSITAPKNYHSFYDDSALTLANKPVLLPYNRFLNPAGTVVKFGESDEENHSLDCIIIPGENVMVVEDRYGLTFINVLTAKVLYHLNYKSSKTNENLMSTYSGLKIIEMNNRKYIFWGAANLGLKKSYIVEAEWNNQKASIVDTFSFAPLSPAPIALPNDIALRKEGDEYYMYVVLNGNNELVKMRLSDKNIMWKVATGMAPFGICLVGDKAYVTNWGGPKPIDTTKETAGIPYGKVYIDHSTGATALGSVSVIDTKSGDVLKEIQTGLHPNAIIADRSTKFIYVANGNSDNVTIIGTDNDSVIDSVSVKLNPGVKTLIGDSPNALALGSSDSTLYVANGMDNALAVIHLGANISATGKGNTFIKGFIPTGAYPSGIAVFNDSILLVANLEGESARTPVNNAFNSHVQEATVSIIPVPGDNVLKTYTSTVQKSNLSFRSEISQLLPRPDVKPVPVPERIGEPSVFKHVVYIIKENRTYDQVLGDMPEGDGRASLCNFGEDVTPNEHKLARDFFLLDNYYVSGKSSAEGHQWTDAAITTDYVEKNVRAWFRSYPHVQTDAMVYDKNGFIWNDALDHGKTVRIYGEACLPRWNGNLGWKDIYQLYLDKKPFEFTNETTISRVRPILSKTYPGYDGHAVADQIRAEAFIKELKQYDSMPGDQLPELMILALPADHTAGTAPGFPTPKSMVADNDLALGRIVQAISESRFWDSTVIFVTEDDSQSGWDHVSAYRTTGFVISPYSFLHKTIHTNYNQTCVVRTIEQILGIPPMNIIDATALPMFDCFSKTKQSGSYHYVLNKIPLDDMNKGVTELNGKAKQFAILSSQPQYAHIDGGDDNLLNRIIWFSTMNGKPYPEKMTLGVKDDDDDD
;
A
#
# COMPACT_ATOMS: atom_id res chain seq x y z
N MET A 1 -23.38 14.42 42.83
CA MET A 1 -22.08 14.43 43.56
C MET A 1 -22.06 15.32 44.84
N ARG A 2 -22.93 16.26 45.06
CA ARG A 2 -22.96 17.07 46.33
C ARG A 2 -23.68 16.41 47.50
N SER A 3 -24.48 15.35 47.29
CA SER A 3 -25.19 14.67 48.38
C SER A 3 -24.43 13.48 49.00
N LEU A 4 -23.39 12.97 48.33
CA LEU A 4 -22.57 11.84 48.85
C LEU A 4 -21.44 12.34 49.79
N SER A 5 -21.00 13.58 49.66
CA SER A 5 -19.91 14.14 50.46
C SER A 5 -20.33 14.55 51.89
N ILE A 6 -21.63 14.82 52.13
CA ILE A 6 -22.15 15.24 53.45
C ILE A 6 -22.34 14.06 54.39
N ASN A 7 -22.76 12.88 53.87
CA ASN A 7 -22.93 11.68 54.71
C ASN A 7 -21.63 11.01 55.14
N ILE A 8 -20.55 11.20 54.45
CA ILE A 8 -19.23 10.65 54.80
C ILE A 8 -18.60 11.47 55.95
N PHE A 9 -18.88 12.77 56.01
CA PHE A 9 -18.36 13.63 57.05
C PHE A 9 -19.01 13.45 58.42
N GLN A 10 -20.29 13.08 58.46
CA GLN A 10 -21.00 12.85 59.71
C GLN A 10 -20.68 11.50 60.37
N THR A 11 -20.27 10.47 59.57
CA THR A 11 -19.87 9.15 60.10
C THR A 11 -18.45 9.14 60.64
N LEU A 12 -17.60 10.08 60.21
CA LEU A 12 -16.19 10.18 60.66
C LEU A 12 -16.00 10.90 61.95
N MET A 13 -16.97 11.65 62.49
CA MET A 13 -16.85 12.38 63.78
C MET A 13 -17.20 11.55 65.01
N SER A 14 -17.61 10.25 64.87
CA SER A 14 -17.97 9.42 66.02
C SER A 14 -16.85 8.46 66.51
N TYR A 15 -15.67 8.46 65.88
CA TYR A 15 -14.53 7.66 66.35
C TYR A 15 -13.41 8.50 66.94
N LYS A 16 -13.42 8.68 68.21
CA LYS A 16 -12.26 9.17 68.99
C LYS A 16 -11.34 8.01 69.36
N ASN A 17 -10.06 8.21 69.07
CA ASN A 17 -8.89 7.45 69.50
C ASN A 17 -8.35 6.37 68.58
N THR A 18 -7.41 6.75 67.74
CA THR A 18 -6.04 6.20 67.65
C THR A 18 -5.25 6.95 66.59
N THR A 19 -4.17 7.62 66.96
CA THR A 19 -3.26 8.45 66.15
C THR A 19 -2.57 7.67 65.02
N HIS A 20 -2.54 6.37 65.05
CA HIS A 20 -1.92 5.53 63.98
C HIS A 20 -2.74 5.41 62.69
N ASN A 21 -4.07 5.47 62.78
CA ASN A 21 -4.93 5.35 61.58
C ASN A 21 -5.02 6.66 60.78
N PHE A 22 -4.70 7.82 61.40
CA PHE A 22 -4.74 9.10 60.72
C PHE A 22 -3.58 9.27 59.72
N TYR A 23 -2.38 8.78 60.09
CA TYR A 23 -1.23 8.80 59.17
C TYR A 23 -1.38 7.82 58.00
N PHE A 24 -2.02 6.69 58.19
CA PHE A 24 -2.28 5.74 57.11
C PHE A 24 -3.32 6.28 56.11
N PHE A 25 -4.30 7.02 56.61
CA PHE A 25 -5.32 7.65 55.75
C PHE A 25 -4.77 8.88 55.00
N LEU A 26 -3.92 9.69 55.65
CA LEU A 26 -3.22 10.78 54.99
C LEU A 26 -2.22 10.26 53.94
N PHE A 27 -1.54 9.16 54.23
CA PHE A 27 -0.63 8.52 53.27
C PHE A 27 -1.37 7.92 52.08
N ALA A 28 -2.53 7.32 52.29
CA ALA A 28 -3.39 6.82 51.20
C ALA A 28 -4.00 7.95 50.34
N ILE A 29 -4.36 9.08 50.93
CA ILE A 29 -4.82 10.27 50.21
C ILE A 29 -3.67 10.92 49.41
N VAL A 30 -2.46 10.94 49.93
CA VAL A 30 -1.27 11.46 49.23
C VAL A 30 -0.89 10.52 48.09
N ILE A 31 -1.03 9.20 48.22
CA ILE A 31 -0.78 8.25 47.14
C ILE A 31 -1.88 8.37 46.06
N LEU A 32 -3.15 8.58 46.41
CA LEU A 32 -4.23 8.84 45.48
C LEU A 32 -4.08 10.15 44.69
N PHE A 33 -3.50 11.19 45.32
CA PHE A 33 -3.18 12.44 44.62
C PHE A 33 -1.87 12.38 43.82
N HIS A 34 -0.97 11.41 44.09
CA HIS A 34 0.25 11.22 43.29
C HIS A 34 0.05 10.25 42.14
N SER A 35 -0.95 9.34 42.19
CA SER A 35 -1.27 8.46 41.06
C SER A 35 -2.06 9.14 39.96
N CYS A 36 -2.61 10.35 40.16
CA CYS A 36 -3.27 11.16 39.12
C CYS A 36 -2.33 12.19 38.45
N ARG A 37 -1.03 12.10 38.63
CA ARG A 37 -0.07 13.04 38.00
C ARG A 37 0.82 12.36 36.97
N SER A 38 0.21 11.74 35.96
CA SER A 38 0.90 11.51 34.68
C SER A 38 -0.01 11.64 33.47
N ALA A 39 -1.17 12.27 33.58
CA ALA A 39 -1.70 12.95 32.41
C ALA A 39 -0.82 14.20 32.22
N ARG A 40 0.25 14.08 31.42
CA ARG A 40 0.87 15.26 30.83
C ARG A 40 -0.29 16.00 30.15
N SER A 41 -0.69 17.15 30.71
CA SER A 41 -1.51 18.11 29.99
C SER A 41 -0.65 18.53 28.79
N ILE A 42 -0.88 17.94 27.64
CA ILE A 42 -0.38 18.47 26.38
C ILE A 42 -1.09 19.82 26.27
N THR A 43 -0.42 20.87 26.71
CA THR A 43 -0.90 22.23 26.46
C THR A 43 -0.79 22.43 24.97
N ALA A 44 -1.93 22.50 24.30
CA ALA A 44 -1.95 22.81 22.87
C ALA A 44 -1.14 24.10 22.65
N PRO A 45 -0.21 24.12 21.72
CA PRO A 45 0.58 25.29 21.43
C PRO A 45 -0.30 26.43 20.96
N LYS A 46 0.18 27.66 21.15
CA LYS A 46 -0.53 28.87 20.77
C LYS A 46 -0.78 28.99 19.26
N ASN A 47 -0.02 28.24 18.44
CA ASN A 47 -0.18 28.18 17.01
C ASN A 47 -0.17 26.71 16.54
N TYR A 48 -1.33 26.13 16.28
CA TYR A 48 -1.50 24.71 15.94
C TYR A 48 -0.85 24.36 14.59
N HIS A 49 -0.85 25.26 13.62
CA HIS A 49 -0.21 25.06 12.33
C HIS A 49 1.30 24.77 12.43
N SER A 50 1.98 25.29 13.46
CA SER A 50 3.40 25.00 13.67
C SER A 50 3.72 23.54 14.00
N PHE A 51 2.71 22.72 14.38
CA PHE A 51 2.89 21.28 14.60
C PHE A 51 2.99 20.49 13.32
N TYR A 52 2.41 21.01 12.26
CA TYR A 52 2.45 20.37 10.95
C TYR A 52 3.59 20.94 10.09
N ASP A 53 4.34 21.91 10.60
CA ASP A 53 5.47 22.51 9.89
C ASP A 53 6.71 21.59 9.98
N ASP A 54 7.13 21.06 8.86
CA ASP A 54 8.30 20.18 8.72
C ASP A 54 9.62 20.92 9.00
N SER A 55 9.63 22.26 9.00
CA SER A 55 10.80 23.06 9.35
C SER A 55 11.34 22.78 10.75
N ALA A 56 10.50 22.25 11.66
CA ALA A 56 10.90 21.77 12.98
C ALA A 56 11.66 20.42 12.96
N LEU A 57 11.66 19.71 11.83
CA LEU A 57 12.35 18.45 11.64
C LEU A 57 13.78 18.69 11.15
N THR A 58 14.66 19.15 12.03
CA THR A 58 16.11 19.14 11.79
C THR A 58 16.61 17.70 11.77
N LEU A 59 16.55 17.07 10.60
CA LEU A 59 17.17 15.78 10.34
C LEU A 59 18.64 16.01 9.96
N ALA A 60 19.56 15.29 10.59
CA ALA A 60 21.00 15.58 10.54
C ALA A 60 21.64 15.40 9.16
N ASN A 61 21.02 14.66 8.25
CA ASN A 61 21.45 14.45 6.85
C ASN A 61 20.22 14.64 5.98
N LYS A 62 20.26 15.37 4.91
CA LYS A 62 19.13 15.58 4.00
C LYS A 62 18.35 14.28 3.80
N PRO A 63 17.30 14.00 4.59
CA PRO A 63 16.58 12.74 4.51
C PRO A 63 15.75 12.71 3.22
N VAL A 64 15.54 11.51 2.71
CA VAL A 64 14.69 11.31 1.54
C VAL A 64 13.24 11.33 2.01
N LEU A 65 12.43 12.23 1.48
CA LEU A 65 10.99 12.26 1.72
C LEU A 65 10.31 11.26 0.77
N LEU A 66 9.62 10.29 1.32
CA LEU A 66 8.80 9.33 0.58
C LEU A 66 7.42 9.93 0.24
N PRO A 67 6.74 9.42 -0.79
CA PRO A 67 5.47 10.00 -1.26
C PRO A 67 4.27 9.76 -0.33
N TYR A 68 4.48 9.22 0.86
CA TYR A 68 3.46 8.97 1.91
C TYR A 68 3.88 9.53 3.28
N ASN A 69 4.50 10.70 3.31
CA ASN A 69 4.88 11.45 4.53
C ASN A 69 5.84 10.69 5.47
N ARG A 70 6.79 9.96 4.93
CA ARG A 70 7.88 9.33 5.69
C ARG A 70 9.22 9.84 5.20
N PHE A 71 10.14 10.00 6.13
CA PHE A 71 11.53 10.38 5.83
C PHE A 71 12.44 9.18 6.01
N LEU A 72 13.31 8.91 5.05
CA LEU A 72 14.36 7.91 5.19
C LEU A 72 15.60 8.53 5.78
N ASN A 73 16.09 7.94 6.86
CA ASN A 73 17.36 8.27 7.50
C ASN A 73 18.02 6.98 8.02
N PRO A 74 18.43 6.08 7.11
CA PRO A 74 18.87 4.74 7.45
C PRO A 74 20.15 4.74 8.28
N ALA A 75 20.26 3.77 9.22
CA ALA A 75 21.47 3.49 9.97
C ALA A 75 22.49 2.70 9.14
N GLY A 76 23.75 2.79 9.50
CA GLY A 76 24.84 2.01 8.90
C GLY A 76 25.17 2.44 7.48
N THR A 77 25.48 1.47 6.63
CA THR A 77 25.83 1.67 5.22
C THR A 77 24.71 1.13 4.33
N VAL A 78 24.21 1.96 3.42
CA VAL A 78 23.26 1.54 2.38
C VAL A 78 24.04 1.20 1.12
N VAL A 79 23.87 -0.01 0.61
CA VAL A 79 24.43 -0.47 -0.67
C VAL A 79 23.33 -0.45 -1.70
N LYS A 80 23.54 0.25 -2.80
CA LYS A 80 22.66 0.32 -3.97
C LYS A 80 23.14 -0.61 -5.05
N PHE A 81 22.24 -1.27 -5.74
CA PHE A 81 22.56 -2.20 -6.83
C PHE A 81 21.37 -2.38 -7.78
N GLY A 82 21.59 -3.16 -8.84
CA GLY A 82 20.65 -3.44 -9.90
C GLY A 82 21.03 -2.76 -11.21
N GLU A 83 20.36 -3.11 -12.29
CA GLU A 83 20.58 -2.50 -13.61
C GLU A 83 19.84 -1.18 -13.70
N SER A 84 20.47 -0.19 -14.31
CA SER A 84 19.96 1.20 -14.34
C SER A 84 18.71 1.42 -15.18
N ASP A 85 18.32 0.43 -15.97
CA ASP A 85 17.16 0.41 -16.85
C ASP A 85 16.09 -0.61 -16.42
N GLU A 86 16.18 -1.07 -15.16
CA GLU A 86 15.26 -2.02 -14.57
C GLU A 86 14.64 -1.46 -13.29
N GLU A 87 13.48 -1.98 -12.94
CA GLU A 87 12.85 -1.77 -11.65
C GLU A 87 13.37 -2.80 -10.65
N ASN A 88 14.36 -2.41 -9.86
CA ASN A 88 15.07 -3.31 -8.97
C ASN A 88 14.50 -3.27 -7.55
N HIS A 89 14.22 -4.44 -6.99
CA HIS A 89 13.71 -4.60 -5.62
C HIS A 89 14.50 -5.65 -4.85
N SER A 90 14.75 -5.42 -3.56
CA SER A 90 15.37 -6.40 -2.66
C SER A 90 14.27 -7.12 -1.88
N LEU A 91 14.07 -8.41 -2.13
CA LEU A 91 12.98 -9.22 -1.58
C LEU A 91 13.35 -9.87 -0.25
N ASP A 92 14.47 -10.61 -0.22
CA ASP A 92 14.96 -11.34 0.96
C ASP A 92 16.49 -11.38 0.98
N CYS A 93 17.08 -11.79 2.10
CA CYS A 93 18.52 -11.91 2.20
C CYS A 93 18.99 -13.01 3.17
N ILE A 94 20.14 -13.62 2.85
CA ILE A 94 20.77 -14.64 3.67
C ILE A 94 22.30 -14.54 3.61
N ILE A 95 23.00 -15.15 4.56
CA ILE A 95 24.46 -15.18 4.61
C ILE A 95 24.97 -16.53 4.10
N ILE A 96 25.98 -16.51 3.25
CA ILE A 96 26.67 -17.74 2.84
C ILE A 96 27.45 -18.32 4.04
N PRO A 97 27.15 -19.56 4.47
CA PRO A 97 27.83 -20.17 5.63
C PRO A 97 29.34 -20.16 5.48
N GLY A 98 30.03 -19.67 6.51
CA GLY A 98 31.48 -19.60 6.57
C GLY A 98 32.12 -18.52 5.70
N GLU A 99 31.36 -17.62 5.09
CA GLU A 99 31.85 -16.52 4.26
C GLU A 99 31.32 -15.16 4.73
N ASN A 100 32.01 -14.06 4.35
CA ASN A 100 31.58 -12.69 4.59
C ASN A 100 30.74 -12.20 3.40
N VAL A 101 29.83 -13.02 2.91
CA VAL A 101 29.02 -12.75 1.72
C VAL A 101 27.53 -12.86 2.08
N MET A 102 26.80 -11.79 1.84
CA MET A 102 25.36 -11.72 1.83
C MET A 102 24.85 -12.07 0.43
N VAL A 103 23.84 -12.90 0.34
CA VAL A 103 23.03 -13.11 -0.87
C VAL A 103 21.73 -12.36 -0.69
N VAL A 104 21.35 -11.58 -1.66
CA VAL A 104 20.07 -10.86 -1.73
C VAL A 104 19.27 -11.49 -2.85
N GLU A 105 18.06 -11.92 -2.56
CA GLU A 105 17.07 -12.21 -3.58
C GLU A 105 16.55 -10.88 -4.09
N ASP A 106 16.76 -10.60 -5.35
CA ASP A 106 16.20 -9.44 -6.03
C ASP A 106 15.18 -9.87 -7.10
N ARG A 107 14.42 -8.90 -7.62
CA ARG A 107 13.35 -9.16 -8.58
C ARG A 107 13.82 -9.99 -9.78
N TYR A 108 15.04 -9.78 -10.26
CA TYR A 108 15.58 -10.41 -11.49
C TYR A 108 16.66 -11.44 -11.24
N GLY A 109 16.85 -11.89 -10.00
CA GLY A 109 17.81 -12.93 -9.68
C GLY A 109 18.42 -12.84 -8.29
N LEU A 110 19.76 -12.94 -8.21
CA LEU A 110 20.50 -12.89 -6.95
C LEU A 110 21.66 -11.91 -7.02
N THR A 111 21.80 -11.07 -6.01
CA THR A 111 22.94 -10.18 -5.83
C THR A 111 23.79 -10.60 -4.65
N PHE A 112 25.12 -10.67 -4.84
CA PHE A 112 26.10 -11.11 -3.85
C PHE A 112 26.93 -9.91 -3.37
N ILE A 113 26.92 -9.65 -2.06
CA ILE A 113 27.56 -8.48 -1.46
C ILE A 113 28.52 -8.90 -0.36
N ASN A 114 29.74 -8.35 -0.38
CA ASN A 114 30.68 -8.54 0.72
C ASN A 114 30.26 -7.68 1.93
N VAL A 115 29.93 -8.32 3.03
CA VAL A 115 29.40 -7.69 4.24
C VAL A 115 30.39 -6.70 4.88
N LEU A 116 31.68 -6.98 4.83
CA LEU A 116 32.70 -6.17 5.50
C LEU A 116 33.14 -4.96 4.67
N THR A 117 33.07 -5.05 3.34
CA THR A 117 33.51 -3.99 2.43
C THR A 117 32.35 -3.24 1.77
N ALA A 118 31.11 -3.72 1.97
CA ALA A 118 29.89 -3.20 1.35
C ALA A 118 29.97 -3.13 -0.19
N LYS A 119 30.65 -4.10 -0.81
CA LYS A 119 30.84 -4.16 -2.26
C LYS A 119 30.02 -5.28 -2.87
N VAL A 120 29.31 -4.96 -3.96
CA VAL A 120 28.72 -5.99 -4.83
C VAL A 120 29.84 -6.80 -5.47
N LEU A 121 29.79 -8.11 -5.30
CA LEU A 121 30.76 -9.07 -5.84
C LEU A 121 30.28 -9.64 -7.17
N TYR A 122 28.99 -9.96 -7.26
CA TYR A 122 28.41 -10.63 -8.41
C TYR A 122 26.90 -10.40 -8.45
N HIS A 123 26.35 -10.33 -9.65
CA HIS A 123 24.90 -10.31 -9.88
C HIS A 123 24.54 -11.42 -10.87
N LEU A 124 23.69 -12.35 -10.43
CA LEU A 124 23.10 -13.40 -11.25
C LEU A 124 21.76 -12.90 -11.78
N ASN A 125 21.78 -12.24 -12.94
CA ASN A 125 20.57 -11.70 -13.55
C ASN A 125 19.95 -12.69 -14.54
N TYR A 126 18.66 -13.00 -14.42
CA TYR A 126 17.91 -13.87 -15.33
C TYR A 126 17.99 -13.40 -16.80
N LYS A 127 17.90 -12.09 -17.01
CA LYS A 127 17.93 -11.48 -18.36
C LYS A 127 19.26 -11.68 -19.10
N SER A 128 20.31 -12.11 -18.39
CA SER A 128 21.59 -12.47 -19.02
C SER A 128 21.53 -13.77 -19.86
N SER A 129 20.46 -14.55 -19.71
CA SER A 129 20.25 -15.84 -20.42
C SER A 129 18.90 -15.87 -21.12
N LYS A 130 18.88 -16.13 -22.44
CA LYS A 130 17.64 -16.29 -23.23
C LYS A 130 16.67 -17.35 -22.68
N THR A 131 17.17 -18.32 -21.93
CA THR A 131 16.33 -19.35 -21.31
C THR A 131 15.55 -18.83 -20.12
N ASN A 132 16.10 -17.83 -19.43
CA ASN A 132 15.60 -17.33 -18.16
C ASN A 132 15.13 -15.87 -18.22
N GLU A 133 15.21 -15.20 -19.39
CA GLU A 133 14.97 -13.76 -19.53
C GLU A 133 13.59 -13.28 -19.05
N ASN A 134 12.62 -14.18 -19.00
CA ASN A 134 11.25 -13.91 -18.55
C ASN A 134 10.95 -14.52 -17.17
N LEU A 135 11.99 -14.84 -16.39
CA LEU A 135 11.85 -15.22 -14.98
C LEU A 135 11.90 -13.97 -14.11
N MET A 136 11.11 -13.99 -13.06
CA MET A 136 11.20 -13.07 -11.92
C MET A 136 11.18 -13.86 -10.62
N SER A 137 11.84 -13.36 -9.58
CA SER A 137 11.83 -13.97 -8.25
C SER A 137 10.46 -13.80 -7.60
N THR A 138 10.10 -14.71 -6.70
CA THR A 138 8.88 -14.58 -5.90
C THR A 138 9.14 -13.75 -4.63
N TYR A 139 8.27 -13.82 -3.61
CA TYR A 139 8.29 -12.85 -2.50
C TYR A 139 9.45 -13.00 -1.52
N SER A 140 9.92 -14.24 -1.30
CA SER A 140 10.95 -14.58 -0.31
C SER A 140 11.30 -16.07 -0.41
N GLY A 141 12.13 -16.55 0.50
CA GLY A 141 12.36 -18.00 0.62
C GLY A 141 13.73 -18.44 0.20
N LEU A 142 14.68 -17.54 0.22
CA LEU A 142 16.07 -17.80 -0.07
C LEU A 142 16.69 -18.78 0.95
N LYS A 143 17.20 -19.92 0.51
CA LYS A 143 17.86 -20.94 1.36
C LYS A 143 19.18 -21.40 0.77
N ILE A 144 20.11 -21.73 1.66
CA ILE A 144 21.44 -22.26 1.28
C ILE A 144 21.66 -23.59 1.98
N ILE A 145 22.22 -24.54 1.24
CA ILE A 145 22.63 -25.83 1.77
C ILE A 145 24.02 -26.18 1.24
N GLU A 146 24.82 -26.88 2.07
CA GLU A 146 26.08 -27.44 1.65
C GLU A 146 25.92 -28.95 1.41
N MET A 147 26.21 -29.39 0.18
CA MET A 147 26.19 -30.79 -0.25
C MET A 147 27.49 -31.13 -0.94
N ASN A 148 28.16 -32.20 -0.50
CA ASN A 148 29.43 -32.67 -1.12
C ASN A 148 30.49 -31.56 -1.26
N ASN A 149 30.65 -30.73 -0.21
CA ASN A 149 31.56 -29.56 -0.17
C ASN A 149 31.27 -28.50 -1.24
N ARG A 150 30.04 -28.42 -1.73
CA ARG A 150 29.54 -27.37 -2.62
C ARG A 150 28.36 -26.69 -1.99
N LYS A 151 28.20 -25.41 -2.24
CA LYS A 151 27.09 -24.59 -1.71
C LYS A 151 26.05 -24.37 -2.80
N TYR A 152 24.82 -24.73 -2.49
CA TYR A 152 23.67 -24.57 -3.37
C TYR A 152 22.69 -23.60 -2.75
N ILE A 153 22.18 -22.71 -3.59
CA ILE A 153 21.23 -21.65 -3.22
C ILE A 153 19.92 -21.98 -3.92
N PHE A 154 18.82 -21.92 -3.16
CA PHE A 154 17.47 -22.18 -3.65
C PHE A 154 16.57 -20.97 -3.39
N TRP A 155 15.75 -20.61 -4.36
CA TRP A 155 14.74 -19.55 -4.24
C TRP A 155 13.59 -19.74 -5.21
N GLY A 156 12.46 -19.05 -4.94
CA GLY A 156 11.27 -19.09 -5.78
C GLY A 156 11.38 -18.17 -7.01
N ALA A 157 10.89 -18.64 -8.16
CA ALA A 157 10.75 -17.84 -9.36
C ALA A 157 9.53 -18.25 -10.19
N ALA A 158 9.06 -17.37 -11.06
CA ALA A 158 7.95 -17.65 -11.95
C ALA A 158 8.16 -17.01 -13.31
N ASN A 159 7.46 -17.56 -14.31
CA ASN A 159 7.34 -17.01 -15.66
C ASN A 159 5.85 -16.88 -15.99
N LEU A 160 5.36 -15.67 -16.05
CA LEU A 160 3.95 -15.37 -16.30
C LEU A 160 3.48 -15.80 -17.69
N GLY A 161 4.18 -15.41 -18.72
CA GLY A 161 3.81 -15.73 -20.09
C GLY A 161 3.64 -17.22 -20.35
N LEU A 162 4.41 -18.07 -19.62
CA LEU A 162 4.28 -19.51 -19.65
C LEU A 162 3.36 -20.08 -18.57
N LYS A 163 2.89 -19.26 -17.60
CA LYS A 163 2.11 -19.69 -16.42
C LYS A 163 2.82 -20.81 -15.65
N LYS A 164 4.15 -20.70 -15.48
CA LYS A 164 4.99 -21.70 -14.84
C LYS A 164 5.72 -21.10 -13.64
N SER A 165 5.82 -21.90 -12.61
CA SER A 165 6.54 -21.55 -11.39
C SER A 165 7.65 -22.53 -11.11
N TYR A 166 8.73 -22.07 -10.48
CA TYR A 166 9.92 -22.84 -10.24
C TYR A 166 10.49 -22.56 -8.85
N ILE A 167 11.15 -23.57 -8.27
CA ILE A 167 12.29 -23.34 -7.39
C ILE A 167 13.54 -23.43 -8.26
N VAL A 168 14.36 -22.40 -8.22
CA VAL A 168 15.64 -22.34 -8.92
C VAL A 168 16.75 -22.79 -7.99
N GLU A 169 17.68 -23.58 -8.50
CA GLU A 169 18.90 -24.01 -7.81
C GLU A 169 20.13 -23.43 -8.51
N ALA A 170 20.99 -22.74 -7.74
CA ALA A 170 22.29 -22.26 -8.22
C ALA A 170 23.43 -22.78 -7.37
N GLU A 171 24.57 -23.13 -7.99
CA GLU A 171 25.80 -23.43 -7.33
C GLU A 171 26.63 -22.15 -7.11
N TRP A 172 27.05 -21.92 -5.86
CA TRP A 172 27.99 -20.87 -5.52
C TRP A 172 29.43 -21.38 -5.49
N ASN A 173 30.28 -20.88 -6.36
CA ASN A 173 31.67 -21.26 -6.46
C ASN A 173 32.55 -20.11 -6.96
N ASN A 174 33.71 -19.91 -6.34
CA ASN A 174 34.71 -18.91 -6.74
C ASN A 174 34.10 -17.48 -6.91
N GLN A 175 33.25 -17.06 -5.97
CA GLN A 175 32.56 -15.77 -5.98
C GLN A 175 31.65 -15.56 -7.20
N LYS A 176 31.10 -16.63 -7.77
CA LYS A 176 30.13 -16.62 -8.84
C LYS A 176 29.03 -17.63 -8.54
N ALA A 177 27.80 -17.29 -8.96
CA ALA A 177 26.69 -18.21 -8.95
C ALA A 177 26.32 -18.62 -10.38
N SER A 178 25.90 -19.86 -10.54
CA SER A 178 25.37 -20.36 -11.81
C SER A 178 24.16 -21.23 -11.57
N ILE A 179 23.07 -21.00 -12.30
CA ILE A 179 21.88 -21.85 -12.23
C ILE A 179 22.25 -23.24 -12.75
N VAL A 180 21.99 -24.25 -11.93
CA VAL A 180 22.32 -25.64 -12.23
C VAL A 180 21.08 -26.50 -12.43
N ASP A 181 19.98 -26.15 -11.80
CA ASP A 181 18.71 -26.90 -11.91
C ASP A 181 17.47 -26.03 -11.61
N THR A 182 16.28 -26.57 -11.95
CA THR A 182 14.98 -25.98 -11.62
C THR A 182 13.96 -27.07 -11.29
N PHE A 183 13.06 -26.77 -10.33
CA PHE A 183 11.96 -27.65 -9.92
C PHE A 183 10.65 -26.98 -10.27
N SER A 184 9.87 -27.56 -11.19
CA SER A 184 8.69 -26.93 -11.79
C SER A 184 7.40 -27.28 -11.06
N PHE A 185 6.50 -26.31 -10.90
CA PHE A 185 5.18 -26.46 -10.28
C PHE A 185 4.09 -25.91 -11.21
N ALA A 186 3.07 -26.73 -11.45
CA ALA A 186 1.90 -26.31 -12.21
C ALA A 186 0.86 -25.65 -11.31
N PRO A 187 0.09 -24.66 -11.82
CA PRO A 187 -0.99 -24.05 -11.06
C PRO A 187 -2.16 -25.02 -10.86
N LEU A 188 -2.90 -24.83 -9.76
CA LEU A 188 -4.16 -25.49 -9.45
C LEU A 188 -5.30 -24.48 -9.52
N SER A 189 -6.35 -24.79 -10.31
CA SER A 189 -7.54 -23.92 -10.36
C SER A 189 -8.12 -23.66 -8.97
N PRO A 190 -8.51 -22.42 -8.63
CA PRO A 190 -8.65 -21.25 -9.51
C PRO A 190 -7.36 -20.44 -9.73
N ALA A 191 -6.25 -20.78 -9.06
CA ALA A 191 -5.01 -20.02 -9.16
C ALA A 191 -4.48 -19.97 -10.61
N PRO A 192 -4.09 -18.78 -11.11
CA PRO A 192 -3.49 -18.65 -12.42
C PRO A 192 -2.04 -19.18 -12.47
N ILE A 193 -1.36 -19.21 -11.32
CA ILE A 193 0.05 -19.57 -11.15
C ILE A 193 0.27 -20.23 -9.79
N ALA A 194 1.23 -21.19 -9.66
CA ALA A 194 1.47 -21.92 -8.42
C ALA A 194 2.15 -21.07 -7.35
N LEU A 195 3.02 -20.17 -7.76
CA LEU A 195 3.72 -19.18 -6.94
C LEU A 195 4.43 -19.80 -5.71
N PRO A 196 5.54 -20.53 -5.90
CA PRO A 196 6.36 -21.00 -4.78
C PRO A 196 6.92 -19.80 -4.03
N ASN A 197 6.89 -19.89 -2.69
CA ASN A 197 7.39 -18.85 -1.82
C ASN A 197 8.46 -19.41 -0.89
N ASP A 198 8.26 -19.44 0.41
CA ASP A 198 9.28 -19.92 1.34
C ASP A 198 9.52 -21.44 1.21
N ILE A 199 10.74 -21.82 1.46
CA ILE A 199 11.22 -23.20 1.41
C ILE A 199 11.91 -23.58 2.72
N ALA A 200 11.83 -24.87 3.05
CA ALA A 200 12.67 -25.45 4.09
C ALA A 200 13.42 -26.66 3.52
N LEU A 201 14.69 -26.78 3.89
CA LEU A 201 15.56 -27.87 3.45
C LEU A 201 15.95 -28.71 4.67
N ARG A 202 15.85 -30.04 4.55
CA ARG A 202 16.22 -30.96 5.62
C ARG A 202 16.87 -32.23 5.10
N LYS A 203 17.95 -32.65 5.74
CA LYS A 203 18.55 -33.96 5.53
C LYS A 203 17.82 -35.00 6.37
N GLU A 204 17.35 -36.08 5.74
CA GLU A 204 16.70 -37.23 6.41
C GLU A 204 17.43 -38.51 5.95
N GLY A 205 18.24 -39.13 6.84
CA GLY A 205 19.15 -40.17 6.45
C GLY A 205 20.26 -39.67 5.53
N ASP A 206 20.42 -40.30 4.37
CA ASP A 206 21.39 -39.88 3.34
C ASP A 206 20.80 -38.96 2.27
N GLU A 207 19.48 -38.69 2.32
CA GLU A 207 18.75 -37.91 1.33
C GLU A 207 18.44 -36.52 1.85
N TYR A 208 18.33 -35.57 0.90
CA TYR A 208 17.85 -34.21 1.16
C TYR A 208 16.42 -34.03 0.65
N TYR A 209 15.61 -33.43 1.48
CA TYR A 209 14.21 -33.09 1.16
C TYR A 209 14.00 -31.58 1.19
N MET A 210 13.21 -31.12 0.25
CA MET A 210 12.75 -29.75 0.16
C MET A 210 11.24 -29.70 0.45
N TYR A 211 10.84 -28.79 1.31
CA TYR A 211 9.46 -28.45 1.59
C TYR A 211 9.17 -27.10 0.94
N VAL A 212 8.22 -27.04 0.01
CA VAL A 212 7.92 -25.84 -0.79
C VAL A 212 6.51 -25.36 -0.48
N VAL A 213 6.40 -24.13 -0.05
CA VAL A 213 5.11 -23.45 0.11
C VAL A 213 4.68 -22.94 -1.26
N LEU A 214 3.53 -23.42 -1.75
CA LEU A 214 2.92 -22.94 -3.01
C LEU A 214 1.78 -21.98 -2.68
N ASN A 215 2.10 -20.70 -2.65
CA ASN A 215 1.18 -19.64 -2.22
C ASN A 215 -0.09 -19.59 -3.09
N GLY A 216 0.04 -19.68 -4.43
CA GLY A 216 -1.08 -19.70 -5.33
C GLY A 216 -1.94 -20.97 -5.23
N ASN A 217 -1.32 -22.13 -5.02
CA ASN A 217 -2.01 -23.41 -4.96
C ASN A 217 -2.67 -23.70 -3.60
N ASN A 218 -2.37 -22.92 -2.56
CA ASN A 218 -2.76 -23.21 -1.17
C ASN A 218 -2.27 -24.61 -0.70
N GLU A 219 -1.00 -24.93 -0.98
CA GLU A 219 -0.40 -26.24 -0.72
C GLU A 219 1.00 -26.13 -0.10
N LEU A 220 1.36 -27.14 0.70
CA LEU A 220 2.73 -27.49 1.03
C LEU A 220 3.11 -28.77 0.28
N VAL A 221 4.28 -28.78 -0.36
CA VAL A 221 4.83 -29.93 -1.10
C VAL A 221 6.11 -30.38 -0.45
N LYS A 222 6.25 -31.69 -0.14
CA LYS A 222 7.54 -32.32 0.20
C LYS A 222 8.06 -33.06 -1.00
N MET A 223 9.31 -32.81 -1.37
CA MET A 223 9.98 -33.49 -2.47
C MET A 223 11.42 -33.88 -2.13
N ARG A 224 11.91 -34.93 -2.76
CA ARG A 224 13.31 -35.35 -2.66
C ARG A 224 14.15 -34.60 -3.70
N LEU A 225 15.31 -34.06 -3.28
CA LEU A 225 16.16 -33.28 -4.18
C LEU A 225 16.82 -34.14 -5.26
N SER A 226 17.27 -35.35 -4.91
CA SER A 226 18.09 -36.20 -5.80
C SER A 226 17.38 -36.63 -7.08
N ASP A 227 16.07 -36.86 -7.06
CA ASP A 227 15.26 -37.34 -8.19
C ASP A 227 14.02 -36.52 -8.48
N LYS A 228 13.82 -35.42 -7.76
CA LYS A 228 12.66 -34.52 -7.85
C LYS A 228 11.32 -35.21 -7.56
N ASN A 229 11.36 -36.36 -6.89
CA ASN A 229 10.14 -37.10 -6.58
C ASN A 229 9.33 -36.42 -5.48
N ILE A 230 8.07 -36.15 -5.77
CA ILE A 230 7.13 -35.61 -4.78
C ILE A 230 6.71 -36.73 -3.84
N MET A 231 7.02 -36.60 -2.58
CA MET A 231 6.68 -37.57 -1.53
C MET A 231 5.22 -37.43 -1.13
N TRP A 232 4.76 -36.20 -0.96
CA TRP A 232 3.37 -35.85 -0.69
C TRP A 232 3.10 -34.37 -0.98
N LYS A 233 1.81 -34.04 -1.15
CA LYS A 233 1.26 -32.69 -1.21
C LYS A 233 0.10 -32.60 -0.25
N VAL A 234 -0.05 -31.48 0.43
CA VAL A 234 -1.14 -31.27 1.37
C VAL A 234 -1.68 -29.85 1.26
N ALA A 235 -3.00 -29.72 1.35
CA ALA A 235 -3.63 -28.41 1.38
C ALA A 235 -3.35 -27.73 2.73
N THR A 236 -3.07 -26.44 2.68
CA THR A 236 -2.87 -25.54 3.83
C THR A 236 -4.11 -24.66 4.04
N GLY A 237 -3.99 -23.60 4.83
CA GLY A 237 -4.89 -22.46 4.76
C GLY A 237 -4.77 -21.69 3.45
N MET A 238 -5.33 -20.51 3.39
CA MET A 238 -5.41 -19.69 2.17
C MET A 238 -4.18 -18.78 2.03
N ALA A 239 -3.59 -18.78 0.83
CA ALA A 239 -2.39 -18.02 0.48
C ALA A 239 -1.24 -18.27 1.49
N PRO A 240 -0.69 -19.50 1.60
CA PRO A 240 0.39 -19.82 2.51
C PRO A 240 1.66 -19.06 2.14
N PHE A 241 2.44 -18.60 3.16
CA PHE A 241 3.58 -17.70 2.91
C PHE A 241 4.91 -18.25 3.43
N GLY A 242 5.09 -18.41 4.73
CA GLY A 242 6.35 -18.82 5.35
C GLY A 242 6.30 -20.24 5.91
N ILE A 243 7.48 -20.88 6.08
CA ILE A 243 7.61 -22.21 6.66
C ILE A 243 8.76 -22.30 7.64
N CYS A 244 8.56 -22.98 8.79
CA CYS A 244 9.67 -23.48 9.60
C CYS A 244 9.43 -24.96 10.00
N LEU A 245 10.51 -25.69 10.22
CA LEU A 245 10.48 -27.10 10.63
C LEU A 245 10.93 -27.24 12.08
N VAL A 246 10.12 -27.92 12.91
CA VAL A 246 10.47 -28.25 14.29
C VAL A 246 10.17 -29.72 14.55
N GLY A 247 11.22 -30.53 14.79
CA GLY A 247 11.07 -31.98 14.92
C GLY A 247 10.43 -32.60 13.67
N ASP A 248 9.38 -33.36 13.85
CA ASP A 248 8.60 -33.98 12.77
C ASP A 248 7.42 -33.13 12.31
N LYS A 249 7.41 -31.80 12.59
CA LYS A 249 6.35 -30.89 12.21
C LYS A 249 6.85 -29.79 11.28
N ALA A 250 6.03 -29.44 10.30
CA ALA A 250 6.15 -28.20 9.50
C ALA A 250 5.06 -27.24 9.95
N TYR A 251 5.43 -25.98 10.17
CA TYR A 251 4.53 -24.88 10.51
C TYR A 251 4.50 -23.91 9.35
N VAL A 252 3.32 -23.68 8.78
CA VAL A 252 3.13 -22.87 7.56
C VAL A 252 2.16 -21.75 7.85
N THR A 253 2.60 -20.50 7.66
CA THR A 253 1.73 -19.31 7.78
C THR A 253 0.79 -19.20 6.59
N ASN A 254 -0.43 -18.69 6.81
CA ASN A 254 -1.45 -18.51 5.79
C ASN A 254 -2.00 -17.08 5.85
N TRP A 255 -1.70 -16.24 4.87
CA TRP A 255 -2.13 -14.85 4.81
C TRP A 255 -3.63 -14.67 4.95
N GLY A 256 -4.40 -15.47 4.19
CA GLY A 256 -5.86 -15.45 4.19
C GLY A 256 -6.51 -16.28 5.31
N GLY A 257 -5.68 -16.83 6.22
CA GLY A 257 -6.17 -17.67 7.33
C GLY A 257 -6.61 -19.07 6.91
N PRO A 258 -7.41 -19.75 7.74
CA PRO A 258 -7.85 -21.11 7.46
C PRO A 258 -8.81 -21.14 6.26
N LYS A 259 -8.82 -22.28 5.54
CA LYS A 259 -9.76 -22.49 4.43
C LYS A 259 -11.21 -22.36 4.95
N PRO A 260 -12.06 -21.54 4.28
CA PRO A 260 -13.45 -21.38 4.68
C PRO A 260 -14.24 -22.69 4.51
N ILE A 261 -14.75 -23.23 5.61
CA ILE A 261 -15.64 -24.39 5.65
C ILE A 261 -16.98 -24.08 6.32
N ASP A 262 -17.03 -23.05 7.17
CA ASP A 262 -18.22 -22.59 7.87
C ASP A 262 -19.01 -21.63 6.96
N THR A 263 -20.13 -22.12 6.42
CA THR A 263 -21.01 -21.37 5.52
C THR A 263 -21.84 -20.29 6.21
N THR A 264 -21.80 -20.22 7.54
CA THR A 264 -22.50 -19.17 8.30
C THR A 264 -21.70 -17.88 8.42
N LYS A 265 -20.38 -17.96 8.18
CA LYS A 265 -19.47 -16.81 8.20
C LYS A 265 -19.38 -16.18 6.83
N GLU A 266 -19.23 -14.85 6.84
CA GLU A 266 -19.07 -14.09 5.61
C GLU A 266 -17.71 -14.35 4.96
N THR A 267 -17.71 -14.43 3.62
CA THR A 267 -16.51 -14.66 2.83
C THR A 267 -16.45 -13.70 1.64
N ALA A 268 -15.24 -13.35 1.21
CA ALA A 268 -15.01 -12.65 -0.04
C ALA A 268 -13.97 -13.35 -0.91
N GLY A 269 -13.90 -12.95 -2.19
CA GLY A 269 -12.97 -13.49 -3.16
C GLY A 269 -11.53 -13.06 -2.91
N ILE A 270 -10.61 -13.92 -3.33
CA ILE A 270 -9.20 -13.65 -3.56
C ILE A 270 -8.79 -14.39 -4.85
N PRO A 271 -7.66 -14.10 -5.48
CA PRO A 271 -7.24 -14.77 -6.71
C PRO A 271 -7.18 -16.31 -6.62
N TYR A 272 -6.98 -16.87 -5.43
CA TYR A 272 -6.80 -18.32 -5.18
C TYR A 272 -7.99 -19.00 -4.53
N GLY A 273 -9.11 -18.30 -4.36
CA GLY A 273 -10.30 -18.85 -3.73
C GLY A 273 -11.09 -17.85 -2.91
N LYS A 274 -11.45 -18.22 -1.68
CA LYS A 274 -12.20 -17.36 -0.76
C LYS A 274 -11.56 -17.35 0.62
N VAL A 275 -11.72 -16.23 1.32
CA VAL A 275 -11.28 -16.03 2.70
C VAL A 275 -12.45 -15.60 3.58
N TYR A 276 -12.37 -15.82 4.89
CA TYR A 276 -13.29 -15.20 5.85
C TYR A 276 -12.99 -13.71 5.97
N ILE A 277 -14.03 -12.90 6.01
CA ILE A 277 -13.90 -11.45 6.14
C ILE A 277 -14.61 -10.91 7.38
N ASP A 278 -14.12 -9.77 7.86
CA ASP A 278 -14.82 -8.94 8.81
C ASP A 278 -15.99 -8.23 8.12
N HIS A 279 -17.18 -8.29 8.70
CA HIS A 279 -18.38 -7.68 8.11
C HIS A 279 -18.26 -6.15 7.99
N SER A 280 -17.62 -5.51 8.96
CA SER A 280 -17.54 -4.05 9.03
C SER A 280 -16.57 -3.48 8.00
N THR A 281 -15.40 -4.10 7.86
CA THR A 281 -14.32 -3.57 7.02
C THR A 281 -14.19 -4.29 5.68
N GLY A 282 -14.58 -5.56 5.59
CA GLY A 282 -14.32 -6.40 4.43
C GLY A 282 -12.91 -6.99 4.41
N ALA A 283 -12.05 -6.62 5.37
CA ALA A 283 -10.71 -7.18 5.51
C ALA A 283 -10.76 -8.67 5.89
N THR A 284 -9.67 -9.39 5.64
CA THR A 284 -9.54 -10.78 6.13
C THR A 284 -9.74 -10.84 7.65
N ALA A 285 -10.61 -11.74 8.10
CA ALA A 285 -10.98 -11.84 9.52
C ALA A 285 -10.02 -12.69 10.34
N LEU A 286 -9.25 -13.57 9.70
CA LEU A 286 -8.41 -14.57 10.36
C LEU A 286 -7.04 -14.67 9.67
N GLY A 287 -6.00 -14.84 10.49
CA GLY A 287 -4.70 -15.35 10.07
C GLY A 287 -4.46 -16.69 10.74
N SER A 288 -3.65 -17.56 10.17
CA SER A 288 -3.40 -18.88 10.75
C SER A 288 -2.03 -19.46 10.45
N VAL A 289 -1.67 -20.50 11.20
CA VAL A 289 -0.53 -21.39 10.97
C VAL A 289 -1.04 -22.82 10.89
N SER A 290 -0.83 -23.48 9.75
CA SER A 290 -1.08 -24.91 9.57
C SER A 290 0.10 -25.72 10.15
N VAL A 291 -0.19 -26.68 11.04
CA VAL A 291 0.79 -27.64 11.58
C VAL A 291 0.63 -28.96 10.83
N ILE A 292 1.71 -29.42 10.19
CA ILE A 292 1.69 -30.56 9.26
C ILE A 292 2.77 -31.57 9.68
N ASP A 293 2.40 -32.87 9.77
CA ASP A 293 3.34 -33.95 10.00
C ASP A 293 4.27 -34.13 8.78
N THR A 294 5.58 -34.04 8.99
CA THR A 294 6.57 -34.08 7.88
C THR A 294 6.78 -35.46 7.27
N LYS A 295 6.29 -36.52 7.93
CA LYS A 295 6.41 -37.90 7.42
C LYS A 295 5.20 -38.28 6.58
N SER A 296 4.00 -38.05 7.12
CA SER A 296 2.73 -38.44 6.46
C SER A 296 2.15 -37.36 5.56
N GLY A 297 2.43 -36.07 5.81
CA GLY A 297 1.75 -34.95 5.18
C GLY A 297 0.38 -34.63 5.79
N ASP A 298 0.02 -35.24 6.93
CA ASP A 298 -1.27 -34.98 7.56
C ASP A 298 -1.29 -33.60 8.25
N VAL A 299 -2.37 -32.84 8.07
CA VAL A 299 -2.62 -31.63 8.84
C VAL A 299 -3.01 -31.99 10.26
N LEU A 300 -2.15 -31.67 11.22
CA LEU A 300 -2.33 -31.99 12.63
C LEU A 300 -3.20 -30.95 13.35
N LYS A 301 -3.01 -29.67 12.98
CA LYS A 301 -3.68 -28.56 13.66
C LYS A 301 -3.67 -27.30 12.80
N GLU A 302 -4.64 -26.42 13.04
CA GLU A 302 -4.67 -25.05 12.56
C GLU A 302 -4.63 -24.12 13.77
N ILE A 303 -3.63 -23.25 13.85
CA ILE A 303 -3.42 -22.31 14.94
C ILE A 303 -3.81 -20.92 14.46
N GLN A 304 -4.76 -20.27 15.15
CA GLN A 304 -5.12 -18.88 14.83
C GLN A 304 -4.02 -17.91 15.31
N THR A 305 -3.67 -16.94 14.46
CA THR A 305 -2.68 -15.89 14.72
C THR A 305 -3.27 -14.49 14.52
N GLY A 306 -2.45 -13.47 14.45
CA GLY A 306 -2.85 -12.17 13.90
C GLY A 306 -3.11 -12.26 12.39
N LEU A 307 -3.55 -11.15 11.79
CA LEU A 307 -3.90 -11.06 10.37
C LEU A 307 -2.65 -10.95 9.49
N HIS A 308 -2.72 -11.51 8.30
CA HIS A 308 -1.63 -11.59 7.33
C HIS A 308 -0.31 -12.08 7.96
N PRO A 309 -0.31 -13.32 8.53
CA PRO A 309 0.91 -13.89 9.08
C PRO A 309 1.93 -14.17 7.96
N ASN A 310 3.08 -13.51 8.06
CA ASN A 310 4.18 -13.54 7.08
C ASN A 310 5.28 -14.51 7.49
N ALA A 311 6.47 -13.95 7.78
CA ALA A 311 7.63 -14.70 8.20
C ALA A 311 7.36 -15.51 9.48
N ILE A 312 7.96 -16.69 9.52
CA ILE A 312 7.88 -17.61 10.64
C ILE A 312 9.25 -18.19 10.93
N ILE A 313 9.71 -18.10 12.17
CA ILE A 313 10.99 -18.68 12.59
C ILE A 313 10.86 -19.41 13.92
N ALA A 314 11.64 -20.44 14.11
CA ALA A 314 11.78 -21.15 15.40
C ALA A 314 13.04 -20.70 16.13
N ASP A 315 13.01 -20.69 17.47
CA ASP A 315 14.21 -20.53 18.29
C ASP A 315 15.12 -21.77 18.18
N ARG A 316 16.39 -21.65 18.55
CA ARG A 316 17.35 -22.76 18.49
C ARG A 316 17.01 -23.91 19.44
N SER A 317 16.30 -23.60 20.51
CA SER A 317 15.82 -24.63 21.43
C SER A 317 14.61 -25.40 20.91
N THR A 318 14.03 -24.96 19.79
CA THR A 318 12.84 -25.48 19.13
C THR A 318 11.58 -25.51 20.02
N LYS A 319 11.57 -24.69 21.08
CA LYS A 319 10.43 -24.57 22.01
C LYS A 319 9.43 -23.49 21.59
N PHE A 320 9.91 -22.48 20.87
CA PHE A 320 9.08 -21.34 20.49
C PHE A 320 9.20 -21.05 19.00
N ILE A 321 8.06 -20.64 18.45
CA ILE A 321 7.95 -20.14 17.07
C ILE A 321 7.42 -18.73 17.13
N TYR A 322 8.00 -17.86 16.33
CA TYR A 322 7.65 -16.45 16.18
C TYR A 322 7.02 -16.23 14.82
N VAL A 323 5.88 -15.55 14.76
CA VAL A 323 5.12 -15.25 13.53
C VAL A 323 4.86 -13.77 13.44
N ALA A 324 5.34 -13.12 12.40
CA ALA A 324 5.04 -11.71 12.11
C ALA A 324 3.66 -11.60 11.46
N ASN A 325 2.80 -10.70 11.98
CA ASN A 325 1.43 -10.51 11.48
C ASN A 325 1.27 -9.11 10.89
N GLY A 326 1.41 -9.00 9.56
CA GLY A 326 1.55 -7.76 8.82
C GLY A 326 0.35 -6.81 8.92
N ASN A 327 -0.86 -7.34 9.15
CA ASN A 327 -2.07 -6.54 9.27
C ASN A 327 -2.63 -6.53 10.73
N SER A 328 -1.74 -6.73 11.73
CA SER A 328 -2.07 -6.68 13.16
C SER A 328 -1.01 -6.03 14.04
N ASP A 329 0.12 -5.58 13.46
CA ASP A 329 1.25 -4.93 14.15
C ASP A 329 1.75 -5.68 15.37
N ASN A 330 1.84 -7.01 15.26
CA ASN A 330 2.34 -7.84 16.35
C ASN A 330 3.10 -9.08 15.85
N VAL A 331 3.83 -9.70 16.78
CA VAL A 331 4.43 -11.02 16.62
C VAL A 331 3.70 -11.99 17.51
N THR A 332 3.13 -13.05 16.95
CA THR A 332 2.55 -14.17 17.70
C THR A 332 3.66 -15.13 18.13
N ILE A 333 3.65 -15.58 19.38
CA ILE A 333 4.57 -16.59 19.93
C ILE A 333 3.80 -17.88 20.15
N ILE A 334 4.26 -18.95 19.50
CA ILE A 334 3.64 -20.29 19.58
C ILE A 334 4.58 -21.21 20.36
N GLY A 335 4.06 -21.94 21.36
CA GLY A 335 4.76 -23.00 22.04
C GLY A 335 4.63 -24.32 21.27
N THR A 336 5.75 -24.97 20.97
CA THR A 336 5.80 -26.20 20.16
C THR A 336 5.39 -27.47 20.90
N ASP A 337 5.41 -27.46 22.24
CA ASP A 337 5.01 -28.61 23.08
C ASP A 337 3.52 -28.97 22.90
N ASN A 338 2.68 -27.97 22.71
CA ASN A 338 1.22 -28.13 22.60
C ASN A 338 0.62 -27.46 21.35
N ASP A 339 1.45 -26.89 20.48
CA ASP A 339 1.06 -26.19 19.25
C ASP A 339 0.00 -25.12 19.52
N SER A 340 0.28 -24.23 20.46
CA SER A 340 -0.68 -23.18 20.85
C SER A 340 0.00 -21.83 21.04
N VAL A 341 -0.77 -20.78 20.78
CA VAL A 341 -0.34 -19.40 21.07
C VAL A 341 -0.16 -19.25 22.58
N ILE A 342 1.01 -18.82 23.00
CA ILE A 342 1.37 -18.57 24.40
C ILE A 342 1.51 -17.09 24.71
N ASP A 343 1.85 -16.25 23.72
CA ASP A 343 1.95 -14.79 23.87
C ASP A 343 1.80 -14.07 22.53
N SER A 344 1.65 -12.76 22.59
CA SER A 344 1.68 -11.85 21.44
C SER A 344 2.34 -10.54 21.83
N VAL A 345 3.32 -10.10 21.04
CA VAL A 345 4.11 -8.89 21.30
C VAL A 345 3.77 -7.84 20.24
N SER A 346 3.26 -6.69 20.66
CA SER A 346 3.05 -5.55 19.76
C SER A 346 4.40 -4.99 19.30
N VAL A 347 4.49 -4.66 18.01
CA VAL A 347 5.69 -4.03 17.39
C VAL A 347 5.49 -2.56 17.10
N LYS A 348 4.42 -1.95 17.61
CA LYS A 348 4.04 -0.57 17.32
C LYS A 348 5.10 0.44 17.71
N LEU A 349 5.48 1.28 16.73
CA LEU A 349 6.34 2.44 16.96
C LEU A 349 5.65 3.46 17.88
N ASN A 350 4.33 3.59 17.79
CA ASN A 350 3.49 4.54 18.52
C ASN A 350 2.51 3.83 19.48
N PRO A 351 2.98 3.23 20.59
CA PRO A 351 2.12 2.41 21.47
C PRO A 351 1.04 3.22 22.20
N GLY A 352 1.10 4.56 22.17
CA GLY A 352 0.08 5.46 22.73
C GLY A 352 -1.24 5.45 21.93
N VAL A 353 -1.19 5.16 20.64
CA VAL A 353 -2.36 5.13 19.73
C VAL A 353 -2.73 3.69 19.40
N LYS A 354 -3.34 3.02 20.36
CA LYS A 354 -3.56 1.56 20.32
C LYS A 354 -4.45 1.06 19.17
N THR A 355 -5.40 1.86 18.73
CA THR A 355 -6.38 1.51 17.69
C THR A 355 -5.81 1.61 16.29
N LEU A 356 -4.83 2.49 16.08
CA LEU A 356 -4.21 2.68 14.77
C LEU A 356 -3.20 1.56 14.52
N ILE A 357 -3.24 0.98 13.34
CA ILE A 357 -2.26 0.02 12.82
C ILE A 357 -1.53 0.62 11.62
N GLY A 358 -0.52 -0.10 11.11
CA GLY A 358 0.21 0.32 9.93
C GLY A 358 1.72 0.28 10.08
N ASP A 359 2.24 -0.48 11.05
CA ASP A 359 3.69 -0.72 11.18
C ASP A 359 4.14 -1.84 10.22
N SER A 360 3.23 -2.76 9.82
CA SER A 360 3.43 -3.84 8.82
C SER A 360 4.63 -4.75 9.08
N PRO A 361 4.66 -5.52 10.21
CA PRO A 361 5.73 -6.47 10.48
C PRO A 361 5.71 -7.63 9.46
N ASN A 362 6.86 -7.93 8.82
CA ASN A 362 6.89 -8.86 7.69
C ASN A 362 8.11 -9.79 7.62
N ALA A 363 9.22 -9.49 8.29
CA ALA A 363 10.40 -10.36 8.35
C ALA A 363 10.95 -10.45 9.77
N LEU A 364 11.63 -11.57 10.09
CA LEU A 364 12.10 -11.90 11.43
C LEU A 364 13.54 -12.43 11.40
N ALA A 365 14.34 -12.06 12.39
CA ALA A 365 15.63 -12.69 12.66
C ALA A 365 15.92 -12.76 14.16
N LEU A 366 16.54 -13.86 14.63
CA LEU A 366 16.98 -14.05 16.01
C LEU A 366 18.48 -13.76 16.14
N GLY A 367 18.87 -13.07 17.21
CA GLY A 367 20.26 -13.05 17.64
C GLY A 367 20.71 -14.44 18.13
N SER A 368 22.02 -14.70 18.24
CA SER A 368 22.55 -16.03 18.51
C SER A 368 22.19 -16.60 19.89
N SER A 369 21.87 -15.72 20.85
CA SER A 369 21.45 -16.14 22.19
C SER A 369 19.95 -16.40 22.34
N ASP A 370 19.16 -16.25 21.25
CA ASP A 370 17.69 -16.27 21.27
C ASP A 370 17.05 -15.30 22.29
N SER A 371 17.80 -14.30 22.74
CA SER A 371 17.31 -13.28 23.69
C SER A 371 16.87 -12.00 23.01
N THR A 372 17.12 -11.85 21.73
CA THR A 372 16.75 -10.68 20.92
C THR A 372 16.13 -11.14 19.61
N LEU A 373 14.94 -10.61 19.33
CA LEU A 373 14.25 -10.77 18.07
C LEU A 373 14.26 -9.42 17.33
N TYR A 374 14.67 -9.42 16.08
CA TYR A 374 14.56 -8.30 15.15
C TYR A 374 13.36 -8.53 14.24
N VAL A 375 12.51 -7.51 14.10
CA VAL A 375 11.30 -7.55 13.30
C VAL A 375 11.34 -6.41 12.30
N ALA A 376 11.20 -6.71 11.02
CA ALA A 376 11.07 -5.68 9.98
C ALA A 376 9.66 -5.09 10.02
N ASN A 377 9.54 -3.84 10.43
CA ASN A 377 8.33 -3.05 10.31
C ASN A 377 8.37 -2.31 8.97
N GLY A 378 7.68 -2.84 7.95
CA GLY A 378 7.77 -2.34 6.58
C GLY A 378 7.44 -0.86 6.46
N MET A 379 6.27 -0.44 6.91
CA MET A 379 5.79 0.94 6.79
C MET A 379 6.49 1.94 7.73
N ASP A 380 7.15 1.45 8.80
CA ASP A 380 7.98 2.31 9.66
C ASP A 380 9.37 2.60 9.06
N ASN A 381 9.76 1.87 8.02
CA ASN A 381 11.12 1.89 7.49
C ASN A 381 12.15 1.62 8.59
N ALA A 382 11.88 0.60 9.42
CA ALA A 382 12.67 0.32 10.62
C ALA A 382 12.63 -1.15 11.05
N LEU A 383 13.62 -1.56 11.84
CA LEU A 383 13.57 -2.80 12.61
C LEU A 383 13.12 -2.52 14.05
N ALA A 384 12.07 -3.19 14.52
CA ALA A 384 11.76 -3.29 15.93
C ALA A 384 12.72 -4.28 16.60
N VAL A 385 13.32 -3.90 17.73
CA VAL A 385 14.22 -4.72 18.53
C VAL A 385 13.51 -5.17 19.79
N ILE A 386 13.23 -6.48 19.89
CA ILE A 386 12.48 -7.07 20.99
C ILE A 386 13.42 -7.86 21.89
N HIS A 387 13.38 -7.59 23.18
CA HIS A 387 13.96 -8.48 24.19
C HIS A 387 13.01 -9.64 24.46
N LEU A 388 13.50 -10.85 24.31
CA LEU A 388 12.77 -12.08 24.63
C LEU A 388 13.11 -12.51 26.07
N GLY A 389 12.11 -12.60 26.94
CA GLY A 389 12.31 -13.00 28.34
C GLY A 389 12.67 -14.46 28.47
N ALA A 390 13.60 -14.79 29.40
CA ALA A 390 14.11 -16.13 29.65
C ALA A 390 13.05 -17.14 30.13
N ASN A 391 11.90 -16.70 30.60
CA ASN A 391 10.82 -17.49 31.17
C ASN A 391 9.51 -17.30 30.43
N ILE A 392 9.52 -17.39 29.09
CA ILE A 392 8.31 -17.57 28.35
C ILE A 392 7.77 -18.94 28.75
N SER A 393 6.78 -18.99 29.62
CA SER A 393 6.20 -20.24 30.09
C SER A 393 4.78 -20.40 29.55
N ALA A 394 4.23 -21.61 29.64
CA ALA A 394 2.84 -21.90 29.26
C ALA A 394 1.78 -21.03 30.00
N THR A 395 2.20 -20.26 30.99
CA THR A 395 1.34 -19.36 31.78
C THR A 395 1.44 -17.89 31.34
N GLY A 396 2.15 -17.59 30.23
CA GLY A 396 2.23 -16.27 29.61
C GLY A 396 3.21 -15.29 30.27
N LYS A 397 3.61 -14.28 29.50
CA LYS A 397 4.33 -13.06 29.90
C LYS A 397 5.63 -13.28 30.66
N GLY A 398 6.58 -13.90 29.96
CA GLY A 398 8.00 -13.59 30.22
C GLY A 398 8.21 -12.06 30.10
N ASN A 399 9.33 -11.56 30.62
CA ASN A 399 9.69 -10.14 30.53
C ASN A 399 10.08 -9.77 29.07
N THR A 400 9.15 -9.98 28.11
CA THR A 400 9.31 -9.70 26.69
C THR A 400 8.80 -8.29 26.38
N PHE A 401 9.64 -7.45 25.78
CA PHE A 401 9.31 -6.05 25.49
C PHE A 401 10.15 -5.47 24.34
N ILE A 402 9.67 -4.40 23.72
CA ILE A 402 10.42 -3.62 22.72
C ILE A 402 11.54 -2.82 23.41
N LYS A 403 12.78 -3.03 22.99
CA LYS A 403 13.95 -2.23 23.42
C LYS A 403 14.05 -0.90 22.68
N GLY A 404 13.65 -0.86 21.42
CA GLY A 404 13.71 0.30 20.53
C GLY A 404 13.62 -0.07 19.07
N PHE A 405 13.94 0.89 18.19
CA PHE A 405 13.84 0.75 16.74
C PHE A 405 15.14 1.19 16.06
N ILE A 406 15.48 0.55 14.93
CA ILE A 406 16.65 0.84 14.10
C ILE A 406 16.16 1.31 12.73
N PRO A 407 16.52 2.53 12.25
CA PRO A 407 16.06 3.00 10.94
C PRO A 407 16.78 2.26 9.80
N THR A 408 16.04 1.94 8.74
CA THR A 408 16.50 1.23 7.54
C THR A 408 16.22 2.04 6.27
N GLY A 409 16.46 1.45 5.09
CA GLY A 409 15.89 1.91 3.83
C GLY A 409 14.38 1.65 3.78
N ALA A 410 13.73 2.02 2.67
CA ALA A 410 12.29 1.93 2.57
C ALA A 410 11.82 0.47 2.49
N TYR A 411 10.82 0.18 3.29
CA TYR A 411 10.14 -1.11 3.42
C TYR A 411 11.10 -2.30 3.63
N PRO A 412 11.72 -2.46 4.82
CA PRO A 412 12.54 -3.62 5.11
C PRO A 412 11.72 -4.92 4.98
N SER A 413 12.24 -5.92 4.24
CA SER A 413 11.53 -7.15 3.85
C SER A 413 12.28 -8.44 4.16
N GLY A 414 13.60 -8.37 4.41
CA GLY A 414 14.43 -9.51 4.78
C GLY A 414 15.49 -9.10 5.79
N ILE A 415 15.82 -9.98 6.75
CA ILE A 415 16.80 -9.71 7.81
C ILE A 415 17.72 -10.92 7.98
N ALA A 416 19.04 -10.68 8.01
CA ALA A 416 20.01 -11.65 8.44
C ALA A 416 20.95 -11.06 9.51
N VAL A 417 21.42 -11.89 10.45
CA VAL A 417 22.34 -11.50 11.53
C VAL A 417 23.71 -12.12 11.27
N PHE A 418 24.70 -11.27 11.01
CA PHE A 418 26.08 -11.71 10.77
C PHE A 418 26.91 -11.60 12.04
N ASN A 419 27.36 -12.76 12.57
CA ASN A 419 28.25 -12.89 13.73
C ASN A 419 27.79 -12.05 14.96
N ASP A 420 26.50 -11.91 15.20
CA ASP A 420 25.87 -11.09 16.25
C ASP A 420 26.32 -9.60 16.30
N SER A 421 27.02 -9.15 15.31
CA SER A 421 27.62 -7.81 15.29
C SER A 421 27.11 -6.92 14.18
N ILE A 422 26.52 -7.50 13.13
CA ILE A 422 26.01 -6.77 11.96
C ILE A 422 24.63 -7.32 11.58
N LEU A 423 23.69 -6.42 11.38
CA LEU A 423 22.39 -6.67 10.79
C LEU A 423 22.47 -6.37 9.29
N LEU A 424 21.96 -7.29 8.49
CA LEU A 424 21.82 -7.16 7.05
C LEU A 424 20.32 -7.09 6.74
N VAL A 425 19.91 -6.06 6.02
CA VAL A 425 18.47 -5.78 5.79
C VAL A 425 18.23 -5.55 4.31
N ALA A 426 17.41 -6.39 3.70
CA ALA A 426 16.87 -6.13 2.38
C ALA A 426 15.77 -5.06 2.49
N ASN A 427 15.81 -4.01 1.64
CA ASN A 427 14.82 -2.94 1.63
C ASN A 427 14.03 -3.03 0.33
N LEU A 428 12.78 -3.50 0.40
CA LEU A 428 11.92 -3.78 -0.76
C LEU A 428 11.75 -2.56 -1.67
N GLU A 429 11.56 -1.38 -1.07
CA GLU A 429 11.36 -0.11 -1.77
C GLU A 429 12.65 0.73 -1.95
N GLY A 430 13.77 0.26 -1.43
CA GLY A 430 15.05 0.96 -1.56
C GLY A 430 15.03 2.39 -1.05
N GLU A 431 15.03 3.36 -1.96
CA GLU A 431 14.78 4.79 -1.72
C GLU A 431 13.56 5.29 -2.53
N SER A 432 12.69 4.40 -2.98
CA SER A 432 11.64 4.61 -3.98
C SER A 432 12.17 4.93 -5.39
N ALA A 433 11.29 5.18 -6.35
CA ALA A 433 11.64 5.50 -7.74
C ALA A 433 12.27 6.90 -7.86
N ARG A 434 13.50 7.05 -7.38
CA ARG A 434 14.24 8.32 -7.33
C ARG A 434 15.46 8.38 -8.23
N THR A 435 15.68 7.35 -9.04
CA THR A 435 16.79 7.35 -9.99
C THR A 435 16.47 8.26 -11.17
N PRO A 436 17.16 9.40 -11.35
CA PRO A 436 16.87 10.29 -12.46
C PRO A 436 17.41 9.71 -13.76
N VAL A 437 16.61 9.76 -14.79
CA VAL A 437 17.02 9.44 -16.16
C VAL A 437 17.01 10.74 -16.96
N ASN A 438 18.20 11.28 -17.28
CA ASN A 438 18.35 12.53 -18.06
C ASN A 438 17.50 13.71 -17.57
N ASN A 439 17.44 13.92 -16.25
CA ASN A 439 16.66 14.97 -15.57
C ASN A 439 15.13 14.79 -15.64
N ALA A 440 14.66 13.57 -15.74
CA ALA A 440 13.28 13.21 -15.50
C ALA A 440 13.21 11.90 -14.69
N PHE A 441 12.08 11.60 -14.14
CA PHE A 441 11.84 10.42 -13.31
C PHE A 441 10.72 9.58 -13.91
N ASN A 442 10.79 8.26 -13.67
CA ASN A 442 9.77 7.29 -14.03
C ASN A 442 9.63 6.29 -12.89
N SER A 443 8.41 5.82 -12.59
CA SER A 443 8.14 4.93 -11.46
C SER A 443 8.80 3.55 -11.59
N HIS A 444 9.10 3.09 -12.81
CA HIS A 444 9.78 1.82 -13.10
C HIS A 444 11.31 1.95 -13.18
N VAL A 445 11.90 3.05 -12.76
CA VAL A 445 13.36 3.21 -12.65
C VAL A 445 13.75 3.34 -11.20
N GLN A 446 14.15 2.23 -10.59
CA GLN A 446 14.46 2.14 -9.19
C GLN A 446 15.70 1.28 -8.94
N GLU A 447 16.56 1.72 -8.02
CA GLU A 447 17.69 0.92 -7.51
C GLU A 447 17.24 0.08 -6.31
N ALA A 448 17.61 -1.19 -6.29
CA ALA A 448 17.52 -2.03 -5.10
C ALA A 448 18.52 -1.58 -4.02
N THR A 449 18.17 -1.73 -2.76
CA THR A 449 19.07 -1.41 -1.65
C THR A 449 19.11 -2.46 -0.56
N VAL A 450 20.28 -2.56 0.10
CA VAL A 450 20.39 -3.25 1.38
C VAL A 450 21.05 -2.35 2.40
N SER A 451 20.68 -2.50 3.68
CA SER A 451 21.33 -1.82 4.79
C SER A 451 22.25 -2.79 5.54
N ILE A 452 23.50 -2.38 5.76
CA ILE A 452 24.51 -3.09 6.57
C ILE A 452 24.70 -2.28 7.85
N ILE A 453 24.16 -2.77 8.96
CA ILE A 453 24.02 -1.98 10.20
C ILE A 453 24.76 -2.68 11.34
N PRO A 454 25.78 -2.06 11.96
CA PRO A 454 26.34 -2.58 13.22
C PRO A 454 25.25 -2.70 14.28
N VAL A 455 25.19 -3.83 14.98
CA VAL A 455 24.24 -4.04 16.07
C VAL A 455 24.45 -2.94 17.14
N PRO A 456 23.44 -2.09 17.40
CA PRO A 456 23.60 -0.95 18.28
C PRO A 456 23.62 -1.34 19.76
N GLY A 457 24.50 -0.73 20.57
CA GLY A 457 24.36 -0.73 22.02
C GLY A 457 23.18 0.14 22.47
N ASP A 458 22.77 0.00 23.73
CA ASP A 458 21.53 0.62 24.25
C ASP A 458 21.44 2.14 24.06
N ASN A 459 22.54 2.89 24.16
CA ASN A 459 22.53 4.34 23.94
C ASN A 459 22.31 4.71 22.47
N VAL A 460 22.94 3.98 21.55
CA VAL A 460 22.77 4.16 20.10
C VAL A 460 21.33 3.78 19.69
N LEU A 461 20.82 2.67 20.26
CA LEU A 461 19.44 2.23 19.99
C LEU A 461 18.41 3.28 20.41
N LYS A 462 18.61 3.96 21.54
CA LYS A 462 17.75 5.10 21.97
C LYS A 462 17.78 6.25 20.96
N THR A 463 18.96 6.58 20.42
CA THR A 463 19.11 7.61 19.39
C THR A 463 18.40 7.17 18.09
N TYR A 464 18.59 5.94 17.67
CA TYR A 464 17.92 5.37 16.50
C TYR A 464 16.40 5.38 16.67
N THR A 465 15.88 4.97 17.83
CA THR A 465 14.45 5.04 18.13
C THR A 465 13.89 6.46 17.97
N SER A 466 14.62 7.45 18.50
CA SER A 466 14.22 8.86 18.32
C SER A 466 14.26 9.29 16.85
N THR A 467 15.24 8.79 16.08
CA THR A 467 15.32 9.06 14.63
C THR A 467 14.11 8.44 13.90
N VAL A 468 13.77 7.18 14.16
CA VAL A 468 12.60 6.51 13.57
C VAL A 468 11.32 7.28 13.91
N GLN A 469 11.10 7.65 15.18
CA GLN A 469 9.93 8.43 15.59
C GLN A 469 9.82 9.79 14.88
N LYS A 470 10.94 10.49 14.69
CA LYS A 470 10.96 11.76 13.95
C LYS A 470 10.69 11.54 12.46
N SER A 471 11.34 10.55 11.85
CA SER A 471 11.18 10.23 10.43
C SER A 471 9.75 9.80 10.08
N ASN A 472 9.05 9.17 11.03
CA ASN A 472 7.66 8.75 10.92
C ASN A 472 6.65 9.79 11.45
N LEU A 473 7.10 11.01 11.79
CA LEU A 473 6.23 12.10 12.26
C LEU A 473 5.34 11.68 13.45
N SER A 474 5.84 10.83 14.34
CA SER A 474 5.07 10.23 15.45
C SER A 474 4.34 11.25 16.32
N PHE A 475 4.88 12.46 16.46
CA PHE A 475 4.24 13.54 17.20
C PHE A 475 2.87 13.95 16.61
N ARG A 476 2.65 13.80 15.31
CA ARG A 476 1.36 14.10 14.65
C ARG A 476 0.28 13.11 15.05
N SER A 477 0.63 11.85 15.28
CA SER A 477 -0.34 10.85 15.75
C SER A 477 -0.88 11.18 17.15
N GLU A 478 -0.06 11.81 18.03
CA GLU A 478 -0.51 12.30 19.32
C GLU A 478 -1.50 13.47 19.15
N ILE A 479 -1.24 14.35 18.17
CA ILE A 479 -2.14 15.48 17.85
C ILE A 479 -3.50 14.97 17.37
N SER A 480 -3.53 13.91 16.57
CA SER A 480 -4.76 13.31 16.07
C SER A 480 -5.69 12.78 17.17
N GLN A 481 -5.14 12.54 18.37
CA GLN A 481 -5.90 12.08 19.55
C GLN A 481 -6.38 13.21 20.47
N LEU A 482 -6.08 14.48 20.14
CA LEU A 482 -6.53 15.60 20.96
C LEU A 482 -8.04 15.76 20.89
N LEU A 483 -8.67 15.87 22.06
CA LEU A 483 -10.11 16.11 22.14
C LEU A 483 -10.50 17.47 21.53
N PRO A 484 -11.69 17.58 20.89
CA PRO A 484 -12.17 18.83 20.38
C PRO A 484 -12.32 19.88 21.50
N ARG A 485 -12.02 21.14 21.18
CA ARG A 485 -12.18 22.26 22.12
C ARG A 485 -13.66 22.68 22.12
N PRO A 486 -14.20 23.09 23.27
CA PRO A 486 -15.56 23.66 23.31
C PRO A 486 -15.60 25.02 22.62
N ASP A 487 -16.75 25.37 22.08
CA ASP A 487 -17.08 26.69 21.54
C ASP A 487 -16.17 27.21 20.40
N VAL A 488 -15.57 26.28 19.64
CA VAL A 488 -14.79 26.63 18.44
C VAL A 488 -15.74 26.96 17.30
N LYS A 489 -15.46 28.06 16.59
CA LYS A 489 -16.24 28.42 15.39
C LYS A 489 -15.91 27.50 14.21
N PRO A 490 -16.89 27.20 13.35
CA PRO A 490 -16.63 26.44 12.15
C PRO A 490 -15.57 27.08 11.26
N VAL A 491 -14.62 26.25 10.77
CA VAL A 491 -13.55 26.64 9.83
C VAL A 491 -13.51 25.62 8.68
N PRO A 492 -12.89 25.90 7.53
CA PRO A 492 -12.81 24.93 6.43
C PRO A 492 -12.20 23.60 6.85
N VAL A 493 -11.00 23.61 7.42
CA VAL A 493 -10.35 22.43 8.00
C VAL A 493 -10.18 22.67 9.50
N PRO A 494 -10.93 21.96 10.35
CA PRO A 494 -10.78 22.06 11.81
C PRO A 494 -9.37 21.68 12.29
N GLU A 495 -8.91 22.25 13.37
CA GLU A 495 -7.57 21.94 13.94
C GLU A 495 -7.56 20.60 14.69
N ARG A 496 -8.69 20.19 15.25
CA ARG A 496 -8.85 18.91 15.94
C ARG A 496 -10.06 18.16 15.42
N ILE A 497 -9.94 16.85 15.41
CA ILE A 497 -11.06 15.98 15.03
C ILE A 497 -12.26 16.23 15.92
N GLY A 498 -13.45 16.35 15.31
CA GLY A 498 -14.69 16.64 16.01
C GLY A 498 -14.96 18.13 16.29
N GLU A 499 -14.02 19.05 15.98
CA GLU A 499 -14.32 20.46 15.89
C GLU A 499 -15.15 20.75 14.63
N PRO A 500 -16.02 21.77 14.61
CA PRO A 500 -16.94 21.99 13.51
C PRO A 500 -16.24 22.49 12.23
N SER A 501 -16.57 21.87 11.10
CA SER A 501 -16.23 22.38 9.78
C SER A 501 -17.36 23.27 9.22
N VAL A 502 -17.02 24.19 8.29
CA VAL A 502 -17.99 24.88 7.45
C VAL A 502 -18.57 23.95 6.39
N PHE A 503 -17.86 22.86 6.06
CA PHE A 503 -18.30 21.87 5.09
C PHE A 503 -19.14 20.79 5.75
N LYS A 504 -20.19 20.37 5.05
CA LYS A 504 -21.05 19.24 5.40
C LYS A 504 -20.87 18.08 4.44
N HIS A 505 -20.46 18.39 3.22
CA HIS A 505 -20.35 17.45 2.13
C HIS A 505 -18.94 17.48 1.55
N VAL A 506 -18.40 16.31 1.36
CA VAL A 506 -17.12 16.07 0.69
C VAL A 506 -17.39 15.26 -0.57
N VAL A 507 -16.91 15.75 -1.69
CA VAL A 507 -16.86 15.02 -2.97
C VAL A 507 -15.39 14.69 -3.25
N TYR A 508 -15.07 13.41 -3.31
CA TYR A 508 -13.73 12.91 -3.56
C TYR A 508 -13.72 12.25 -4.93
N ILE A 509 -12.99 12.82 -5.89
CA ILE A 509 -12.91 12.37 -7.28
C ILE A 509 -11.54 11.75 -7.50
N ILE A 510 -11.52 10.50 -7.94
CA ILE A 510 -10.33 9.72 -8.27
C ILE A 510 -10.28 9.55 -9.79
N LYS A 511 -9.17 9.99 -10.40
CA LYS A 511 -8.86 9.93 -11.83
C LYS A 511 -7.76 8.90 -12.07
N GLU A 512 -7.39 8.67 -13.34
CA GLU A 512 -6.47 7.62 -13.77
C GLU A 512 -5.23 8.16 -14.47
N ASN A 513 -4.12 7.99 -13.76
CA ASN A 513 -2.78 7.76 -14.25
C ASN A 513 -2.12 8.90 -15.03
N ARG A 514 -2.15 10.15 -14.51
CA ARG A 514 -1.39 11.24 -15.19
C ARG A 514 -0.43 11.92 -14.23
N THR A 515 0.76 12.29 -14.77
CA THR A 515 1.71 13.12 -14.05
C THR A 515 1.39 14.59 -14.20
N TYR A 516 1.94 15.42 -13.33
CA TYR A 516 1.82 16.86 -13.41
C TYR A 516 2.33 17.40 -14.76
N ASP A 517 3.53 16.99 -15.20
CA ASP A 517 4.09 17.48 -16.46
C ASP A 517 3.29 17.05 -17.69
N GLN A 518 2.63 15.89 -17.65
CA GLN A 518 1.78 15.43 -18.77
C GLN A 518 0.57 16.34 -19.00
N VAL A 519 0.00 16.91 -17.94
CA VAL A 519 -1.26 17.68 -17.98
C VAL A 519 -1.01 19.17 -17.77
N LEU A 520 -0.37 19.57 -16.67
CA LEU A 520 -0.18 20.97 -16.28
C LEU A 520 1.25 21.47 -16.53
N GLY A 521 2.06 20.70 -17.25
CA GLY A 521 3.44 21.07 -17.56
C GLY A 521 3.62 22.33 -18.40
N ASP A 522 2.57 22.81 -19.08
CA ASP A 522 2.54 24.05 -19.86
C ASP A 522 2.06 25.28 -19.08
N MET A 523 1.69 25.11 -17.78
CA MET A 523 1.29 26.21 -16.91
C MET A 523 2.51 27.02 -16.43
N PRO A 524 2.65 28.31 -16.80
CA PRO A 524 3.79 29.11 -16.38
C PRO A 524 3.75 29.52 -14.90
N GLU A 525 2.61 29.34 -14.24
CA GLU A 525 2.40 29.68 -12.82
C GLU A 525 3.02 28.67 -11.86
N GLY A 526 3.35 27.45 -12.33
CA GLY A 526 3.89 26.36 -11.53
C GLY A 526 5.23 25.85 -12.04
N ASP A 527 5.79 24.86 -11.34
CA ASP A 527 7.02 24.18 -11.74
C ASP A 527 6.72 23.08 -12.77
N GLY A 528 6.37 23.50 -14.00
CA GLY A 528 6.03 22.64 -15.13
C GLY A 528 7.08 22.62 -16.23
N ARG A 529 7.09 21.53 -17.04
CA ARG A 529 7.94 21.40 -18.22
C ARG A 529 7.11 21.19 -19.49
N ALA A 530 6.82 22.30 -20.19
CA ALA A 530 5.98 22.31 -21.39
C ALA A 530 6.43 21.33 -22.50
N SER A 531 7.71 20.97 -22.58
CA SER A 531 8.20 19.98 -23.56
C SER A 531 7.76 18.55 -23.26
N LEU A 532 7.34 18.26 -22.03
CA LEU A 532 6.80 16.98 -21.57
C LEU A 532 5.27 16.93 -21.54
N CYS A 533 4.62 18.10 -21.70
CA CYS A 533 3.18 18.23 -21.66
C CYS A 533 2.55 17.75 -22.98
N ASN A 534 1.86 16.64 -22.93
CA ASN A 534 1.15 16.07 -24.08
C ASN A 534 -0.37 16.27 -24.02
N PHE A 535 -0.90 16.63 -22.88
CA PHE A 535 -2.32 16.91 -22.62
C PHE A 535 -2.54 18.34 -22.07
N GLY A 536 -1.83 19.31 -22.62
CA GLY A 536 -1.92 20.71 -22.17
C GLY A 536 -3.28 21.37 -22.36
N GLU A 537 -3.38 22.68 -22.15
CA GLU A 537 -4.65 23.44 -22.07
C GLU A 537 -5.60 23.25 -23.26
N ASP A 538 -5.11 22.86 -24.43
CA ASP A 538 -5.99 22.54 -25.57
C ASP A 538 -6.75 21.21 -25.39
N VAL A 539 -6.26 20.32 -24.58
CA VAL A 539 -6.87 19.02 -24.25
C VAL A 539 -7.62 19.12 -22.92
N THR A 540 -7.03 19.78 -21.92
CA THR A 540 -7.54 19.88 -20.55
C THR A 540 -7.89 21.31 -20.11
N PRO A 541 -8.79 22.03 -20.84
CA PRO A 541 -9.09 23.42 -20.53
C PRO A 541 -9.77 23.60 -19.17
N ASN A 542 -10.47 22.59 -18.64
CA ASN A 542 -11.13 22.70 -17.34
C ASN A 542 -10.13 22.54 -16.21
N GLU A 543 -9.22 21.58 -16.25
CA GLU A 543 -8.18 21.41 -15.23
C GLU A 543 -7.29 22.68 -15.15
N HIS A 544 -6.90 23.27 -16.29
CA HIS A 544 -6.19 24.53 -16.34
C HIS A 544 -6.98 25.68 -15.75
N LYS A 545 -8.29 25.76 -16.06
CA LYS A 545 -9.15 26.78 -15.51
C LYS A 545 -9.36 26.59 -13.99
N LEU A 546 -9.51 25.35 -13.52
CA LEU A 546 -9.62 25.05 -12.09
C LEU A 546 -8.36 25.48 -11.34
N ALA A 547 -7.18 25.18 -11.91
CA ALA A 547 -5.90 25.60 -11.33
C ALA A 547 -5.76 27.12 -11.23
N ARG A 548 -6.26 27.88 -12.22
CA ARG A 548 -6.21 29.36 -12.21
C ARG A 548 -7.30 29.98 -11.35
N ASP A 549 -8.54 29.47 -11.41
CA ASP A 549 -9.66 30.06 -10.68
C ASP A 549 -9.54 29.81 -9.18
N PHE A 550 -9.11 28.64 -8.80
CA PHE A 550 -8.95 28.28 -7.38
C PHE A 550 -7.48 28.46 -6.96
N PHE A 551 -6.64 27.51 -7.20
CA PHE A 551 -5.19 27.57 -7.01
C PHE A 551 -4.50 26.38 -7.69
N LEU A 552 -3.22 26.53 -7.98
CA LEU A 552 -2.40 25.50 -8.56
C LEU A 552 -1.63 24.77 -7.45
N LEU A 553 -1.70 23.44 -7.43
CA LEU A 553 -0.79 22.58 -6.67
C LEU A 553 0.33 22.11 -7.61
N ASP A 554 1.54 22.59 -7.44
CA ASP A 554 2.67 22.16 -8.26
C ASP A 554 3.64 21.21 -7.54
N ASN A 555 3.28 20.83 -6.30
CA ASN A 555 4.04 19.94 -5.45
C ASN A 555 3.11 18.90 -4.78
N TYR A 556 2.27 18.25 -5.60
CA TYR A 556 1.31 17.23 -5.20
C TYR A 556 1.72 15.86 -5.75
N TYR A 557 1.53 14.79 -4.96
CA TYR A 557 2.07 13.48 -5.23
C TYR A 557 1.03 12.37 -5.04
N VAL A 558 1.06 11.36 -5.93
CA VAL A 558 0.52 10.03 -5.63
C VAL A 558 1.44 9.33 -4.64
N SER A 559 0.92 8.39 -3.86
CA SER A 559 1.70 7.63 -2.86
C SER A 559 2.14 6.27 -3.40
N GLY A 560 1.42 5.74 -4.39
CA GLY A 560 1.72 4.53 -5.13
C GLY A 560 2.31 4.82 -6.52
N LYS A 561 2.75 3.78 -7.21
CA LYS A 561 3.32 3.87 -8.56
C LYS A 561 2.53 3.07 -9.60
N SER A 562 1.52 2.34 -9.18
CA SER A 562 0.58 1.59 -10.01
C SER A 562 -0.81 1.60 -9.37
N SER A 563 -1.88 1.39 -10.15
CA SER A 563 -3.26 1.43 -9.63
C SER A 563 -3.54 0.27 -8.66
N ALA A 564 -2.77 -0.83 -8.71
CA ALA A 564 -2.83 -1.89 -7.72
C ALA A 564 -2.58 -1.41 -6.29
N GLU A 565 -1.82 -0.36 -6.10
CA GLU A 565 -1.62 0.31 -4.81
C GLU A 565 -2.29 1.68 -4.74
N GLY A 566 -2.50 2.35 -5.88
CA GLY A 566 -3.06 3.69 -5.96
C GLY A 566 -4.43 3.82 -5.29
N HIS A 567 -5.35 2.90 -5.57
CA HIS A 567 -6.68 2.87 -4.94
C HIS A 567 -6.63 2.58 -3.44
N GLN A 568 -5.66 1.80 -2.95
CA GLN A 568 -5.47 1.63 -1.51
C GLN A 568 -4.96 2.91 -0.85
N TRP A 569 -4.03 3.62 -1.51
CA TRP A 569 -3.54 4.90 -1.02
C TRP A 569 -4.62 5.99 -1.03
N THR A 570 -5.46 6.06 -2.06
CA THR A 570 -6.57 7.03 -2.13
C THR A 570 -7.68 6.72 -1.12
N ASP A 571 -8.02 5.46 -0.94
CA ASP A 571 -9.21 5.06 -0.17
C ASP A 571 -8.90 4.67 1.27
N ALA A 572 -7.67 4.22 1.58
CA ALA A 572 -7.26 3.80 2.92
C ALA A 572 -6.04 4.55 3.46
N ALA A 573 -5.37 5.37 2.64
CA ALA A 573 -4.10 6.04 2.97
C ALA A 573 -2.98 5.09 3.41
N ILE A 574 -3.07 3.80 3.08
CA ILE A 574 -2.08 2.77 3.39
C ILE A 574 -2.22 1.60 2.43
N THR A 575 -1.13 0.89 2.19
CA THR A 575 -1.13 -0.44 1.56
C THR A 575 -0.83 -1.53 2.58
N THR A 576 -1.41 -2.70 2.41
CA THR A 576 -1.07 -3.87 3.24
C THR A 576 0.25 -4.49 2.77
N ASP A 577 0.92 -5.26 3.63
CA ASP A 577 2.12 -6.03 3.25
C ASP A 577 1.85 -6.97 2.05
N TYR A 578 0.63 -7.45 1.92
CA TYR A 578 0.18 -8.22 0.77
C TYR A 578 0.29 -7.43 -0.54
N VAL A 579 -0.20 -6.19 -0.58
CA VAL A 579 -0.11 -5.31 -1.76
C VAL A 579 1.35 -4.96 -2.04
N GLU A 580 2.10 -4.52 -1.02
CA GLU A 580 3.52 -4.16 -1.15
C GLU A 580 4.34 -5.28 -1.79
N LYS A 581 4.19 -6.51 -1.30
CA LYS A 581 4.92 -7.66 -1.85
C LYS A 581 4.44 -8.07 -3.24
N ASN A 582 3.13 -7.96 -3.53
CA ASN A 582 2.61 -8.29 -4.85
C ASN A 582 3.11 -7.35 -5.93
N VAL A 583 3.05 -6.05 -5.69
CA VAL A 583 3.46 -5.05 -6.68
C VAL A 583 4.97 -5.15 -6.98
N ARG A 584 5.80 -5.50 -6.01
CA ARG A 584 7.27 -5.53 -6.19
C ARG A 584 7.81 -6.86 -6.71
N ALA A 585 7.25 -7.97 -6.26
CA ALA A 585 7.64 -9.31 -6.75
C ALA A 585 6.81 -9.76 -7.95
N TRP A 586 5.60 -9.43 -7.98
CA TRP A 586 4.56 -9.45 -8.99
C TRP A 586 4.43 -10.66 -9.91
N PHE A 587 3.56 -11.60 -9.53
CA PHE A 587 3.25 -12.78 -10.34
C PHE A 587 1.82 -13.28 -10.21
N ARG A 588 0.89 -12.43 -9.81
CA ARG A 588 -0.49 -12.83 -9.64
C ARG A 588 -1.41 -11.83 -10.32
N SER A 589 -2.69 -12.14 -10.38
CA SER A 589 -3.68 -11.15 -10.76
C SER A 589 -3.52 -9.90 -9.89
N TYR A 590 -3.61 -8.80 -10.53
CA TYR A 590 -3.50 -7.47 -9.98
C TYR A 590 -4.43 -7.32 -8.76
N PRO A 591 -3.96 -6.93 -7.58
CA PRO A 591 -4.77 -6.90 -6.37
C PRO A 591 -5.69 -5.69 -6.37
N HIS A 592 -6.87 -5.85 -6.94
CA HIS A 592 -7.89 -4.81 -6.99
C HIS A 592 -8.78 -4.78 -5.74
N VAL A 593 -9.08 -3.58 -5.26
CA VAL A 593 -9.97 -3.32 -4.13
C VAL A 593 -11.35 -3.96 -4.28
N GLN A 594 -11.87 -4.09 -5.49
CA GLN A 594 -13.20 -4.64 -5.75
C GLN A 594 -13.24 -6.17 -5.82
N THR A 595 -12.12 -6.85 -5.95
CA THR A 595 -12.07 -8.30 -6.22
C THR A 595 -11.21 -9.11 -5.25
N ASP A 596 -10.32 -8.47 -4.49
CA ASP A 596 -9.36 -9.14 -3.61
C ASP A 596 -9.46 -8.63 -2.17
N ALA A 597 -10.02 -9.45 -1.29
CA ALA A 597 -10.21 -9.10 0.13
C ALA A 597 -8.91 -8.97 0.93
N MET A 598 -7.77 -9.45 0.43
CA MET A 598 -6.49 -9.32 1.11
C MET A 598 -5.85 -7.93 0.96
N VAL A 599 -6.36 -7.09 0.06
CA VAL A 599 -5.87 -5.71 -0.06
C VAL A 599 -6.31 -4.81 1.09
N TYR A 600 -7.37 -5.20 1.81
CA TYR A 600 -7.92 -4.39 2.89
C TYR A 600 -7.03 -4.37 4.12
N ASP A 601 -6.68 -3.18 4.56
CA ASP A 601 -6.21 -2.96 5.92
C ASP A 601 -7.29 -3.37 6.94
N LYS A 602 -6.87 -3.81 8.11
CA LYS A 602 -7.78 -4.24 9.18
C LYS A 602 -8.84 -3.21 9.54
N ASN A 603 -8.50 -1.93 9.44
CA ASN A 603 -9.40 -0.83 9.76
C ASN A 603 -10.28 -0.43 8.56
N GLY A 604 -10.08 -1.03 7.40
CA GLY A 604 -10.88 -0.81 6.20
C GLY A 604 -10.52 0.46 5.44
N PHE A 605 -11.46 0.95 4.66
CA PHE A 605 -11.35 2.13 3.81
C PHE A 605 -12.15 3.30 4.38
N ILE A 606 -11.93 4.50 3.87
CA ILE A 606 -12.58 5.73 4.32
C ILE A 606 -14.12 5.65 4.33
N TRP A 607 -14.73 4.88 3.43
CA TRP A 607 -16.16 4.65 3.47
C TRP A 607 -16.61 3.79 4.66
N ASN A 608 -15.75 2.83 5.10
CA ASN A 608 -16.02 2.03 6.29
C ASN A 608 -15.97 2.92 7.53
N ASP A 609 -14.92 3.72 7.67
CA ASP A 609 -14.72 4.63 8.79
C ASP A 609 -15.85 5.67 8.87
N ALA A 610 -16.20 6.29 7.74
CA ALA A 610 -17.30 7.25 7.68
C ALA A 610 -18.64 6.61 8.11
N LEU A 611 -18.97 5.41 7.62
CA LEU A 611 -20.20 4.70 8.00
C LEU A 611 -20.21 4.31 9.48
N ASP A 612 -19.09 3.88 10.03
CA ASP A 612 -18.96 3.48 11.45
C ASP A 612 -19.11 4.66 12.39
N HIS A 613 -18.79 5.87 11.91
CA HIS A 613 -18.97 7.12 12.64
C HIS A 613 -20.28 7.85 12.29
N GLY A 614 -21.24 7.10 11.69
CA GLY A 614 -22.60 7.57 11.45
C GLY A 614 -22.75 8.58 10.31
N LYS A 615 -21.76 8.65 9.41
CA LYS A 615 -21.82 9.49 8.21
C LYS A 615 -22.57 8.78 7.08
N THR A 616 -23.22 9.56 6.26
CA THR A 616 -23.85 9.06 5.04
C THR A 616 -22.84 9.04 3.90
N VAL A 617 -22.75 7.90 3.21
CA VAL A 617 -21.76 7.67 2.14
C VAL A 617 -22.44 7.25 0.84
N ARG A 618 -21.91 7.71 -0.28
CA ARG A 618 -22.34 7.30 -1.61
C ARG A 618 -21.11 7.09 -2.51
N ILE A 619 -21.04 5.95 -3.18
CA ILE A 619 -19.97 5.60 -4.11
C ILE A 619 -20.48 5.62 -5.54
N TYR A 620 -19.74 6.30 -6.41
CA TYR A 620 -20.02 6.47 -7.83
C TYR A 620 -18.85 5.86 -8.63
N GLY A 621 -18.93 4.58 -8.89
CA GLY A 621 -17.99 3.87 -9.75
C GLY A 621 -16.75 3.30 -9.08
N GLU A 622 -16.32 3.85 -7.94
CA GLU A 622 -15.22 3.32 -7.15
C GLU A 622 -15.59 1.96 -6.51
N ALA A 623 -14.62 1.10 -6.27
CA ALA A 623 -14.79 -0.22 -5.64
C ALA A 623 -15.81 -1.16 -6.32
N CYS A 624 -16.08 -1.00 -7.60
CA CYS A 624 -16.99 -1.85 -8.37
C CYS A 624 -16.63 -1.90 -9.85
N LEU A 625 -17.04 -3.01 -10.50
CA LEU A 625 -16.92 -3.19 -11.94
C LEU A 625 -18.29 -3.26 -12.59
N PRO A 626 -18.52 -2.63 -13.76
CA PRO A 626 -19.77 -2.73 -14.48
C PRO A 626 -19.84 -4.05 -15.28
N ARG A 627 -20.95 -4.77 -15.12
CA ARG A 627 -21.31 -5.88 -16.00
C ARG A 627 -22.36 -5.40 -16.99
N TRP A 628 -22.03 -5.42 -18.27
CA TRP A 628 -22.90 -4.96 -19.34
C TRP A 628 -23.89 -6.03 -19.81
N ASN A 629 -25.12 -5.61 -20.08
CA ASN A 629 -26.09 -6.46 -20.77
C ASN A 629 -25.87 -6.37 -22.29
N GLY A 630 -25.27 -7.42 -22.86
CA GLY A 630 -24.91 -7.48 -24.27
C GLY A 630 -23.43 -7.19 -24.53
N ASN A 631 -23.02 -7.40 -25.77
CA ASN A 631 -21.64 -7.19 -26.21
C ASN A 631 -21.51 -5.79 -26.83
N LEU A 632 -21.62 -4.75 -25.99
CA LEU A 632 -21.56 -3.34 -26.39
C LEU A 632 -20.13 -2.83 -26.24
N GLY A 633 -19.57 -2.24 -27.29
CA GLY A 633 -18.31 -1.52 -27.25
C GLY A 633 -18.52 -0.03 -26.94
N TRP A 634 -17.41 0.69 -26.73
CA TRP A 634 -17.42 2.14 -26.41
C TRP A 634 -18.33 2.94 -27.37
N LYS A 635 -18.17 2.73 -28.67
CA LYS A 635 -18.92 3.43 -29.71
C LYS A 635 -20.43 3.18 -29.60
N ASP A 636 -20.83 1.94 -29.30
CA ASP A 636 -22.25 1.59 -29.19
C ASP A 636 -22.88 2.27 -27.99
N ILE A 637 -22.21 2.24 -26.84
CA ILE A 637 -22.63 2.87 -25.60
C ILE A 637 -22.71 4.39 -25.77
N TYR A 638 -21.67 4.99 -26.37
CA TYR A 638 -21.64 6.44 -26.60
C TYR A 638 -22.72 6.91 -27.57
N GLN A 639 -23.01 6.15 -28.63
CA GLN A 639 -24.12 6.45 -29.55
C GLN A 639 -25.47 6.34 -28.84
N LEU A 640 -25.68 5.34 -28.00
CA LEU A 640 -26.90 5.24 -27.19
C LEU A 640 -27.06 6.46 -26.26
N TYR A 641 -25.97 6.92 -25.67
CA TYR A 641 -25.95 8.13 -24.85
C TYR A 641 -26.35 9.39 -25.66
N LEU A 642 -25.77 9.59 -26.86
CA LEU A 642 -26.11 10.72 -27.73
C LEU A 642 -27.56 10.69 -28.18
N ASP A 643 -28.08 9.49 -28.50
CA ASP A 643 -29.47 9.26 -28.89
C ASP A 643 -30.44 9.33 -27.72
N LYS A 644 -29.95 9.51 -26.48
CA LYS A 644 -30.74 9.46 -25.23
C LYS A 644 -31.52 8.15 -25.06
N LYS A 645 -30.96 7.07 -25.56
CA LYS A 645 -31.49 5.71 -25.43
C LYS A 645 -30.93 5.04 -24.16
N PRO A 646 -31.74 4.22 -23.46
CA PRO A 646 -31.24 3.47 -22.31
C PRO A 646 -30.23 2.39 -22.73
N PHE A 647 -29.26 2.15 -21.87
CA PHE A 647 -28.39 0.98 -21.87
C PHE A 647 -28.34 0.40 -20.45
N GLU A 648 -28.14 -0.89 -20.33
CA GLU A 648 -28.26 -1.58 -19.05
C GLU A 648 -26.91 -2.17 -18.64
N PHE A 649 -26.56 -1.97 -17.38
CA PHE A 649 -25.42 -2.57 -16.71
C PHE A 649 -25.76 -2.80 -15.24
N THR A 650 -24.94 -3.60 -14.57
CA THR A 650 -25.01 -3.83 -13.13
C THR A 650 -23.60 -3.69 -12.55
N ASN A 651 -23.44 -2.83 -11.55
CA ASN A 651 -22.18 -2.73 -10.82
C ASN A 651 -22.01 -3.93 -9.89
N GLU A 652 -20.89 -4.62 -9.99
CA GLU A 652 -20.52 -5.77 -9.16
C GLU A 652 -19.36 -5.41 -8.23
N THR A 653 -19.43 -5.84 -6.99
CA THR A 653 -18.36 -5.77 -5.99
C THR A 653 -18.43 -7.00 -5.09
N THR A 654 -17.28 -7.50 -4.67
CA THR A 654 -17.20 -8.59 -3.69
C THR A 654 -17.47 -8.11 -2.27
N ILE A 655 -17.47 -6.80 -2.03
CA ILE A 655 -17.56 -6.16 -0.74
C ILE A 655 -19.02 -5.93 -0.38
N SER A 656 -19.55 -6.70 0.55
CA SER A 656 -20.96 -6.62 0.94
C SER A 656 -21.36 -5.25 1.47
N ARG A 657 -20.48 -4.58 2.20
CA ARG A 657 -20.79 -3.28 2.80
C ARG A 657 -20.81 -2.14 1.78
N VAL A 658 -20.13 -2.27 0.66
CA VAL A 658 -20.13 -1.30 -0.44
C VAL A 658 -21.44 -1.38 -1.25
N ARG A 659 -22.00 -2.57 -1.45
CA ARG A 659 -23.19 -2.77 -2.30
C ARG A 659 -24.37 -1.82 -2.04
N PRO A 660 -24.78 -1.55 -0.78
CA PRO A 660 -25.93 -0.68 -0.54
C PRO A 660 -25.67 0.81 -0.79
N ILE A 661 -24.42 1.23 -0.82
CA ILE A 661 -24.01 2.64 -1.02
C ILE A 661 -23.55 2.93 -2.45
N LEU A 662 -23.49 1.92 -3.34
CA LEU A 662 -23.19 2.13 -4.75
C LEU A 662 -24.32 2.84 -5.49
N SER A 663 -23.98 3.81 -6.35
CA SER A 663 -24.88 4.32 -7.36
C SER A 663 -25.19 3.24 -8.39
N LYS A 664 -26.47 3.03 -8.67
CA LYS A 664 -26.92 2.04 -9.67
C LYS A 664 -26.90 2.58 -11.10
N THR A 665 -26.77 3.88 -11.25
CA THR A 665 -26.85 4.57 -12.54
C THR A 665 -25.50 5.10 -13.02
N TYR A 666 -24.48 5.03 -12.16
CA TYR A 666 -23.12 5.45 -12.47
C TYR A 666 -22.30 4.21 -12.80
N PRO A 667 -21.80 4.04 -14.04
CA PRO A 667 -20.98 2.90 -14.39
C PRO A 667 -19.69 2.84 -13.58
N GLY A 668 -19.36 1.64 -13.10
CA GLY A 668 -18.15 1.41 -12.32
C GLY A 668 -16.85 1.60 -13.10
N TYR A 669 -15.80 1.13 -12.50
CA TYR A 669 -14.41 1.29 -12.90
C TYR A 669 -14.10 0.51 -14.19
N ASP A 670 -14.40 1.11 -15.33
CA ASP A 670 -14.08 0.59 -16.68
C ASP A 670 -13.93 1.78 -17.64
N GLY A 671 -12.75 2.37 -17.65
CA GLY A 671 -12.45 3.55 -18.47
C GLY A 671 -12.48 3.28 -19.97
N HIS A 672 -12.27 2.02 -20.37
CA HIS A 672 -12.21 1.71 -21.79
C HIS A 672 -13.59 1.59 -22.44
N ALA A 673 -14.60 1.13 -21.72
CA ALA A 673 -15.93 0.88 -22.29
C ALA A 673 -16.85 2.10 -22.22
N VAL A 674 -16.59 3.08 -21.37
CA VAL A 674 -17.53 4.15 -21.03
C VAL A 674 -16.88 5.52 -21.03
N ALA A 675 -17.48 6.46 -21.74
CA ALA A 675 -17.11 7.87 -21.68
C ALA A 675 -17.46 8.47 -20.29
N ASP A 676 -16.57 9.31 -19.75
CA ASP A 676 -16.81 9.99 -18.47
C ASP A 676 -17.95 11.01 -18.54
N GLN A 677 -18.33 11.45 -19.72
CA GLN A 677 -19.58 12.23 -19.91
C GLN A 677 -20.82 11.49 -19.45
N ILE A 678 -20.84 10.16 -19.60
CA ILE A 678 -21.94 9.30 -19.13
C ILE A 678 -21.95 9.26 -17.59
N ARG A 679 -20.77 9.15 -17.00
CA ARG A 679 -20.56 9.19 -15.55
C ARG A 679 -20.98 10.54 -14.96
N ALA A 680 -20.51 11.63 -15.58
CA ALA A 680 -20.90 12.99 -15.19
C ALA A 680 -22.41 13.21 -15.26
N GLU A 681 -23.06 12.77 -16.34
CA GLU A 681 -24.52 12.89 -16.51
C GLU A 681 -25.27 12.11 -15.41
N ALA A 682 -24.81 10.90 -15.08
CA ALA A 682 -25.41 10.07 -14.03
C ALA A 682 -25.30 10.76 -12.65
N PHE A 683 -24.13 11.30 -12.31
CA PHE A 683 -23.92 12.06 -11.08
C PHE A 683 -24.77 13.32 -11.03
N ILE A 684 -24.76 14.13 -12.08
CA ILE A 684 -25.52 15.39 -12.16
C ILE A 684 -27.03 15.13 -12.02
N LYS A 685 -27.53 14.06 -12.62
CA LYS A 685 -28.93 13.66 -12.48
C LYS A 685 -29.28 13.28 -11.04
N GLU A 686 -28.42 12.53 -10.36
CA GLU A 686 -28.61 12.15 -8.96
C GLU A 686 -28.47 13.38 -8.04
N LEU A 687 -27.52 14.28 -8.28
CA LEU A 687 -27.36 15.55 -7.56
C LEU A 687 -28.62 16.40 -7.67
N LYS A 688 -29.24 16.54 -8.86
CA LYS A 688 -30.49 17.27 -9.06
C LYS A 688 -31.68 16.65 -8.29
N GLN A 689 -31.69 15.35 -8.11
CA GLN A 689 -32.68 14.68 -7.26
C GLN A 689 -32.52 15.15 -5.81
N TYR A 690 -31.31 15.11 -5.26
CA TYR A 690 -31.02 15.61 -3.91
C TYR A 690 -31.35 17.10 -3.78
N ASP A 691 -31.05 17.90 -4.80
CA ASP A 691 -31.34 19.33 -4.81
C ASP A 691 -32.87 19.64 -4.74
N SER A 692 -33.68 18.73 -5.28
CA SER A 692 -35.17 18.83 -5.27
C SER A 692 -35.80 18.29 -3.97
N MET A 693 -35.09 17.54 -3.14
CA MET A 693 -35.61 16.94 -1.91
C MET A 693 -35.71 17.96 -0.79
N PRO A 694 -36.71 17.83 0.12
CA PRO A 694 -36.79 18.70 1.30
C PRO A 694 -35.67 18.39 2.29
N GLY A 695 -35.13 19.41 2.93
CA GLY A 695 -34.02 19.27 3.87
C GLY A 695 -32.70 19.00 3.18
N ASP A 696 -31.70 18.65 3.95
CA ASP A 696 -30.40 18.29 3.45
C ASP A 696 -30.27 16.76 3.43
N GLN A 697 -30.32 16.15 2.24
CA GLN A 697 -30.26 14.71 2.00
C GLN A 697 -29.04 14.31 1.18
N LEU A 698 -28.19 15.29 0.80
CA LEU A 698 -26.95 14.98 0.08
C LEU A 698 -26.03 14.17 1.00
N PRO A 699 -25.41 13.09 0.55
CA PRO A 699 -24.45 12.35 1.36
C PRO A 699 -23.31 13.23 1.89
N GLU A 700 -22.83 12.93 3.10
CA GLU A 700 -21.69 13.65 3.69
C GLU A 700 -20.38 13.31 3.00
N LEU A 701 -20.22 12.07 2.52
CA LEU A 701 -19.07 11.65 1.71
C LEU A 701 -19.55 11.03 0.39
N MET A 702 -19.04 11.54 -0.71
CA MET A 702 -19.28 11.02 -2.06
C MET A 702 -17.94 10.72 -2.71
N ILE A 703 -17.73 9.49 -3.20
CA ILE A 703 -16.50 9.05 -3.84
C ILE A 703 -16.82 8.72 -5.30
N LEU A 704 -16.12 9.34 -6.23
CA LEU A 704 -16.37 9.24 -7.67
C LEU A 704 -15.11 8.76 -8.40
N ALA A 705 -15.27 7.80 -9.30
CA ALA A 705 -14.22 7.40 -10.25
C ALA A 705 -14.44 8.08 -11.61
N LEU A 706 -13.40 8.70 -12.17
CA LEU A 706 -13.37 9.26 -13.54
C LEU A 706 -12.13 8.71 -14.28
N PRO A 707 -12.18 7.48 -14.82
CA PRO A 707 -10.99 6.78 -15.29
C PRO A 707 -10.70 6.91 -16.80
N ALA A 708 -11.42 7.76 -17.57
CA ALA A 708 -11.23 7.80 -19.02
C ALA A 708 -9.87 8.37 -19.45
N ASP A 709 -9.18 9.10 -18.60
CA ASP A 709 -7.86 9.66 -18.88
C ASP A 709 -6.73 8.62 -18.91
N HIS A 710 -6.96 7.39 -18.41
CA HIS A 710 -6.07 6.25 -18.64
C HIS A 710 -5.85 6.01 -20.14
N THR A 711 -6.85 6.12 -20.94
CA THR A 711 -6.91 5.91 -22.39
C THR A 711 -6.77 4.44 -22.83
N ALA A 712 -7.25 4.11 -24.00
CA ALA A 712 -7.04 2.81 -24.66
C ALA A 712 -5.90 2.88 -25.71
N GLY A 713 -4.97 3.81 -25.57
CA GLY A 713 -3.92 4.04 -26.56
C GLY A 713 -4.48 4.32 -27.96
N THR A 714 -3.97 3.59 -28.96
CA THR A 714 -4.42 3.72 -30.35
C THR A 714 -5.26 2.53 -30.82
N ALA A 715 -5.93 1.82 -29.89
CA ALA A 715 -6.78 0.67 -30.20
C ALA A 715 -7.96 1.09 -31.08
N PRO A 716 -8.21 0.44 -32.23
CA PRO A 716 -9.38 0.68 -33.04
C PRO A 716 -10.68 0.39 -32.29
N GLY A 717 -11.70 1.23 -32.48
CA GLY A 717 -12.98 1.11 -31.78
C GLY A 717 -13.08 2.00 -30.55
N PHE A 718 -11.97 2.61 -30.11
CA PHE A 718 -11.91 3.61 -29.04
C PHE A 718 -11.54 4.98 -29.59
N PRO A 719 -11.87 6.08 -28.89
CA PRO A 719 -11.40 7.41 -29.22
C PRO A 719 -9.87 7.52 -29.09
N THR A 720 -9.32 8.56 -29.72
CA THR A 720 -7.88 8.89 -29.58
C THR A 720 -7.56 9.25 -28.12
N PRO A 721 -6.30 9.07 -27.66
CA PRO A 721 -5.91 9.46 -26.31
C PRO A 721 -6.28 10.91 -25.96
N LYS A 722 -6.13 11.86 -26.88
CA LYS A 722 -6.55 13.25 -26.65
C LYS A 722 -8.06 13.38 -26.45
N SER A 723 -8.86 12.61 -27.15
CA SER A 723 -10.30 12.63 -27.00
C SER A 723 -10.74 12.04 -25.65
N MET A 724 -10.11 10.95 -25.21
CA MET A 724 -10.43 10.35 -23.92
C MET A 724 -10.04 11.24 -22.74
N VAL A 725 -8.88 11.90 -22.80
CA VAL A 725 -8.46 12.86 -21.76
C VAL A 725 -9.35 14.12 -21.81
N ALA A 726 -9.72 14.60 -23.00
CA ALA A 726 -10.66 15.73 -23.12
C ALA A 726 -12.09 15.40 -22.63
N ASP A 727 -12.50 14.12 -22.76
CA ASP A 727 -13.76 13.63 -22.20
C ASP A 727 -13.75 13.66 -20.68
N ASN A 728 -12.66 13.19 -20.06
CA ASN A 728 -12.43 13.23 -18.62
C ASN A 728 -12.40 14.68 -18.09
N ASP A 729 -11.62 15.57 -18.71
CA ASP A 729 -11.54 17.00 -18.36
C ASP A 729 -12.90 17.69 -18.41
N LEU A 730 -13.67 17.46 -19.47
CA LEU A 730 -15.01 18.05 -19.61
C LEU A 730 -15.98 17.45 -18.57
N ALA A 731 -15.88 16.16 -18.25
CA ALA A 731 -16.68 15.51 -17.23
C ALA A 731 -16.42 16.13 -15.85
N LEU A 732 -15.16 16.31 -15.49
CA LEU A 732 -14.75 16.99 -14.27
C LEU A 732 -15.33 18.41 -14.22
N GLY A 733 -15.14 19.19 -15.29
CA GLY A 733 -15.68 20.55 -15.36
C GLY A 733 -17.21 20.62 -15.19
N ARG A 734 -17.95 19.71 -15.81
CA ARG A 734 -19.43 19.63 -15.69
C ARG A 734 -19.88 19.26 -14.28
N ILE A 735 -19.18 18.33 -13.62
CA ILE A 735 -19.47 17.92 -12.24
C ILE A 735 -19.25 19.11 -11.31
N VAL A 736 -18.09 19.80 -11.41
CA VAL A 736 -17.77 20.96 -10.58
C VAL A 736 -18.79 22.07 -10.78
N GLN A 737 -19.18 22.39 -12.03
CA GLN A 737 -20.22 23.38 -12.28
C GLN A 737 -21.55 22.99 -11.62
N ALA A 738 -22.00 21.75 -11.82
CA ALA A 738 -23.28 21.30 -11.26
C ALA A 738 -23.32 21.41 -9.73
N ILE A 739 -22.22 21.08 -9.05
CA ILE A 739 -22.11 21.22 -7.60
C ILE A 739 -22.09 22.71 -7.22
N SER A 740 -21.30 23.53 -7.94
CA SER A 740 -21.17 24.97 -7.64
C SER A 740 -22.45 25.80 -7.88
N GLU A 741 -23.34 25.28 -8.70
CA GLU A 741 -24.65 25.87 -8.97
C GLU A 741 -25.77 25.30 -8.07
N SER A 742 -25.51 24.25 -7.32
CA SER A 742 -26.46 23.63 -6.40
C SER A 742 -26.60 24.40 -5.10
N ARG A 743 -27.72 24.21 -4.39
CA ARG A 743 -27.91 24.78 -3.05
C ARG A 743 -26.93 24.28 -1.99
N PHE A 744 -26.15 23.22 -2.29
CA PHE A 744 -25.21 22.63 -1.39
C PHE A 744 -23.81 23.26 -1.48
N TRP A 745 -23.52 24.08 -2.50
CA TRP A 745 -22.23 24.67 -2.78
C TRP A 745 -21.56 25.30 -1.57
N ASP A 746 -22.31 26.07 -0.81
CA ASP A 746 -21.82 26.82 0.35
C ASP A 746 -21.21 25.96 1.45
N SER A 747 -21.55 24.66 1.47
CA SER A 747 -21.10 23.69 2.47
C SER A 747 -20.45 22.45 1.84
N THR A 748 -19.99 22.54 0.59
CA THR A 748 -19.35 21.45 -0.14
C THR A 748 -17.89 21.76 -0.44
N VAL A 749 -17.02 20.75 -0.31
CA VAL A 749 -15.65 20.76 -0.81
C VAL A 749 -15.45 19.57 -1.75
N ILE A 750 -14.73 19.79 -2.83
CA ILE A 750 -14.36 18.77 -3.82
C ILE A 750 -12.84 18.58 -3.76
N PHE A 751 -12.39 17.34 -3.58
CA PHE A 751 -11.01 16.93 -3.75
C PHE A 751 -10.91 16.11 -5.03
N VAL A 752 -9.88 16.36 -5.83
CA VAL A 752 -9.57 15.59 -7.04
C VAL A 752 -8.14 15.13 -6.96
N THR A 753 -7.90 13.85 -7.26
CA THR A 753 -6.56 13.24 -7.32
C THR A 753 -6.52 12.22 -8.45
N GLU A 754 -5.32 11.95 -8.95
CA GLU A 754 -5.03 10.72 -9.68
C GLU A 754 -4.81 9.59 -8.67
N ASP A 755 -5.01 8.34 -9.06
CA ASP A 755 -4.68 7.18 -8.24
C ASP A 755 -3.18 6.89 -8.25
N ASP A 756 -2.54 6.89 -9.43
CA ASP A 756 -1.10 6.74 -9.60
C ASP A 756 -0.57 7.58 -10.78
N SER A 757 0.70 7.40 -11.15
CA SER A 757 1.38 8.12 -12.24
C SER A 757 1.57 7.30 -13.52
N GLN A 758 1.20 6.03 -13.52
CA GLN A 758 1.30 5.06 -14.63
C GLN A 758 2.62 5.13 -15.42
N SER A 759 3.76 5.02 -14.74
CA SER A 759 5.06 5.16 -15.43
C SER A 759 5.20 6.45 -16.26
N GLY A 760 4.32 7.43 -16.04
CA GLY A 760 4.38 8.72 -16.72
C GLY A 760 5.66 9.45 -16.34
N TRP A 761 6.11 10.30 -17.23
CA TRP A 761 7.32 11.11 -17.01
C TRP A 761 6.99 12.41 -16.31
N ASP A 762 7.86 12.80 -15.39
CA ASP A 762 7.84 14.08 -14.72
C ASP A 762 9.28 14.52 -14.40
N HIS A 763 9.57 15.83 -14.45
CA HIS A 763 10.94 16.29 -14.25
C HIS A 763 11.33 16.52 -12.79
N VAL A 764 10.37 16.38 -11.86
CA VAL A 764 10.59 16.56 -10.41
C VAL A 764 10.59 15.23 -9.68
N SER A 765 9.60 14.36 -9.96
CA SER A 765 9.45 13.08 -9.28
C SER A 765 8.58 12.13 -10.09
N ALA A 766 8.87 10.83 -10.02
CA ALA A 766 8.03 9.78 -10.58
C ALA A 766 6.60 9.73 -9.99
N TYR A 767 6.41 10.33 -8.82
CA TYR A 767 5.14 10.34 -8.08
C TYR A 767 4.38 11.66 -8.20
N ARG A 768 4.93 12.69 -8.89
CA ARG A 768 4.26 13.99 -8.96
C ARG A 768 3.10 13.95 -9.95
N THR A 769 1.94 14.40 -9.48
CA THR A 769 0.68 14.32 -10.23
C THR A 769 -0.17 15.57 -10.11
N THR A 770 -1.36 15.56 -10.73
CA THR A 770 -2.35 16.61 -10.61
C THR A 770 -3.22 16.43 -9.36
N GLY A 771 -3.63 17.53 -8.75
CA GLY A 771 -4.57 17.53 -7.63
C GLY A 771 -5.30 18.84 -7.52
N PHE A 772 -6.58 18.81 -7.13
CA PHE A 772 -7.39 20.00 -7.00
C PHE A 772 -8.20 19.99 -5.71
N VAL A 773 -8.35 21.17 -5.09
CA VAL A 773 -9.24 21.39 -3.95
C VAL A 773 -10.16 22.56 -4.28
N ILE A 774 -11.44 22.27 -4.39
CA ILE A 774 -12.40 23.16 -5.01
C ILE A 774 -13.54 23.41 -4.02
N SER A 775 -13.74 24.66 -3.61
CA SER A 775 -14.80 25.06 -2.66
C SER A 775 -15.00 26.57 -2.68
N PRO A 776 -16.06 27.11 -2.06
CA PRO A 776 -16.21 28.55 -1.85
C PRO A 776 -15.09 29.20 -1.04
N TYR A 777 -14.24 28.41 -0.36
CA TYR A 777 -13.12 28.88 0.45
C TYR A 777 -11.76 28.69 -0.25
N SER A 778 -11.74 28.19 -1.49
CA SER A 778 -10.51 27.84 -2.20
C SER A 778 -10.14 28.75 -3.36
N PHE A 779 -10.85 29.85 -3.60
CA PHE A 779 -10.50 30.85 -4.63
C PHE A 779 -9.30 31.68 -4.20
N LEU A 780 -8.09 31.10 -4.26
CA LEU A 780 -6.87 31.71 -3.75
C LEU A 780 -6.04 32.40 -4.84
N HIS A 781 -6.21 32.01 -6.11
CA HIS A 781 -5.51 32.56 -7.29
C HIS A 781 -3.98 32.65 -7.07
N LYS A 782 -3.39 31.55 -6.59
CA LYS A 782 -1.96 31.42 -6.29
C LYS A 782 -1.46 30.02 -6.59
N THR A 783 -0.16 29.82 -6.59
CA THR A 783 0.46 28.50 -6.54
C THR A 783 0.79 28.14 -5.10
N ILE A 784 0.53 26.90 -4.73
CA ILE A 784 0.85 26.31 -3.43
C ILE A 784 1.95 25.28 -3.66
N HIS A 785 3.11 25.53 -3.03
CA HIS A 785 4.30 24.70 -3.13
C HIS A 785 4.47 23.74 -1.95
N THR A 786 3.49 23.68 -1.05
CA THR A 786 3.49 22.71 0.07
C THR A 786 3.44 21.30 -0.50
N ASN A 787 4.33 20.43 0.00
CA ASN A 787 4.31 19.02 -0.38
C ASN A 787 3.07 18.34 0.19
N TYR A 788 2.15 17.99 -0.68
CA TYR A 788 0.95 17.24 -0.36
C TYR A 788 0.89 15.94 -1.16
N ASN A 789 0.15 14.98 -0.66
CA ASN A 789 -0.09 13.71 -1.32
C ASN A 789 -1.47 13.15 -0.96
N GLN A 790 -1.81 12.00 -1.49
CA GLN A 790 -3.10 11.34 -1.29
C GLN A 790 -3.46 11.17 0.19
N THR A 791 -2.47 10.81 1.05
CA THR A 791 -2.73 10.65 2.48
C THR A 791 -3.10 11.97 3.17
N CYS A 792 -2.61 13.10 2.65
CA CYS A 792 -2.99 14.43 3.10
C CYS A 792 -4.45 14.76 2.75
N VAL A 793 -4.93 14.30 1.58
CA VAL A 793 -6.33 14.44 1.17
C VAL A 793 -7.22 13.63 2.11
N VAL A 794 -6.92 12.34 2.30
CA VAL A 794 -7.68 11.46 3.21
C VAL A 794 -7.74 12.07 4.62
N ARG A 795 -6.59 12.50 5.15
CA ARG A 795 -6.52 13.16 6.46
C ARG A 795 -7.36 14.43 6.54
N THR A 796 -7.41 15.21 5.47
CA THR A 796 -8.21 16.44 5.41
C THR A 796 -9.71 16.13 5.39
N ILE A 797 -10.10 15.08 4.67
CA ILE A 797 -11.49 14.59 4.63
C ILE A 797 -11.93 14.15 6.04
N GLU A 798 -11.12 13.35 6.72
CA GLU A 798 -11.38 12.91 8.11
C GLU A 798 -11.56 14.11 9.06
N GLN A 799 -10.66 15.09 8.95
CA GLN A 799 -10.72 16.31 9.76
C GLN A 799 -12.02 17.10 9.51
N ILE A 800 -12.44 17.23 8.25
CA ILE A 800 -13.68 17.93 7.85
C ILE A 800 -14.91 17.19 8.36
N LEU A 801 -14.95 15.86 8.18
CA LEU A 801 -16.07 15.03 8.59
C LEU A 801 -16.11 14.79 10.11
N GLY A 802 -15.03 15.11 10.83
CA GLY A 802 -14.89 14.90 12.27
C GLY A 802 -14.82 13.43 12.66
N ILE A 803 -14.28 12.58 11.78
CA ILE A 803 -14.03 11.17 12.01
C ILE A 803 -12.55 10.92 12.35
N PRO A 804 -12.20 9.89 13.15
CA PRO A 804 -10.81 9.62 13.53
C PRO A 804 -10.00 9.11 12.33
N PRO A 805 -8.66 9.15 12.37
CA PRO A 805 -7.86 8.48 11.34
C PRO A 805 -8.01 6.97 11.39
N MET A 806 -7.93 6.33 10.22
CA MET A 806 -8.04 4.89 10.05
C MET A 806 -6.78 4.15 10.50
N ASN A 807 -5.60 4.72 10.25
CA ASN A 807 -4.31 4.08 10.48
C ASN A 807 -3.23 5.10 10.90
N ILE A 808 -1.99 4.64 11.06
CA ILE A 808 -0.90 5.52 11.51
C ILE A 808 -0.40 6.46 10.40
N ILE A 809 -0.62 6.13 9.13
CA ILE A 809 -0.13 6.93 8.01
C ILE A 809 -0.98 8.19 7.85
N ASP A 810 -2.31 8.05 7.81
CA ASP A 810 -3.23 9.20 7.75
C ASP A 810 -3.18 10.03 9.05
N ALA A 811 -3.09 9.38 10.22
CA ALA A 811 -2.93 10.07 11.49
C ALA A 811 -1.70 11.01 11.54
N THR A 812 -0.66 10.71 10.77
CA THR A 812 0.58 11.49 10.70
C THR A 812 0.66 12.38 9.45
N ALA A 813 -0.29 12.28 8.54
CA ALA A 813 -0.35 13.12 7.34
C ALA A 813 -0.66 14.59 7.69
N LEU A 814 -0.26 15.49 6.78
CA LEU A 814 -0.47 16.92 6.92
C LEU A 814 -1.85 17.30 6.36
N PRO A 815 -2.79 17.80 7.17
CA PRO A 815 -4.03 18.36 6.63
C PRO A 815 -3.77 19.57 5.72
N MET A 816 -4.53 19.73 4.66
CA MET A 816 -4.32 20.74 3.62
C MET A 816 -4.81 22.14 4.01
N PHE A 817 -4.31 22.67 5.14
CA PHE A 817 -4.80 23.92 5.73
C PHE A 817 -4.64 25.16 4.82
N ASP A 818 -3.53 25.29 4.09
CA ASP A 818 -3.20 26.45 3.26
C ASP A 818 -3.94 26.47 1.91
N CYS A 819 -4.68 25.41 1.63
CA CYS A 819 -5.60 25.30 0.50
C CYS A 819 -6.93 26.06 0.71
N PHE A 820 -7.11 26.67 1.89
CA PHE A 820 -8.37 27.34 2.25
C PHE A 820 -8.16 28.75 2.79
N SER A 821 -9.03 29.67 2.37
CA SER A 821 -9.16 30.98 2.98
C SER A 821 -10.08 30.92 4.21
N LYS A 822 -9.95 31.90 5.11
CA LYS A 822 -10.87 32.05 6.24
C LYS A 822 -12.22 32.63 5.88
N THR A 823 -12.33 33.21 4.71
CA THR A 823 -13.54 33.89 4.22
C THR A 823 -14.05 33.24 2.97
N LYS A 824 -15.32 32.95 2.98
CA LYS A 824 -16.05 32.45 1.82
C LYS A 824 -16.06 33.50 0.71
N GLN A 825 -15.81 33.07 -0.50
CA GLN A 825 -16.02 33.86 -1.71
C GLN A 825 -17.33 33.43 -2.40
N SER A 826 -18.04 34.40 -3.01
CA SER A 826 -19.22 34.11 -3.79
C SER A 826 -18.83 33.90 -5.26
N GLY A 827 -19.35 32.85 -5.86
CA GLY A 827 -19.16 32.54 -7.27
C GLY A 827 -19.45 31.05 -7.55
N SER A 828 -19.89 30.77 -8.76
CA SER A 828 -20.01 29.42 -9.30
C SER A 828 -18.91 29.21 -10.34
N TYR A 829 -18.50 27.97 -10.50
CA TYR A 829 -17.61 27.58 -11.58
C TYR A 829 -18.43 27.38 -12.86
N HIS A 830 -17.86 27.80 -14.00
CA HIS A 830 -18.42 27.54 -15.31
C HIS A 830 -17.41 26.79 -16.16
N TYR A 831 -17.77 25.57 -16.57
CA TYR A 831 -16.90 24.73 -17.35
C TYR A 831 -16.60 25.31 -18.74
N VAL A 832 -15.48 24.93 -19.29
CA VAL A 832 -15.06 25.27 -20.66
C VAL A 832 -15.39 24.11 -21.58
N LEU A 833 -15.95 24.38 -22.73
CA LEU A 833 -16.19 23.34 -23.72
C LEU A 833 -14.86 22.79 -24.25
N ASN A 834 -14.85 21.49 -24.49
CA ASN A 834 -13.73 20.80 -25.10
C ASN A 834 -13.34 21.37 -26.45
N LYS A 835 -12.05 21.52 -26.73
CA LYS A 835 -11.51 21.90 -28.05
C LYS A 835 -11.29 20.67 -28.93
N ILE A 836 -11.03 19.52 -28.32
CA ILE A 836 -10.84 18.23 -28.98
C ILE A 836 -12.20 17.53 -29.11
N PRO A 837 -12.59 17.02 -30.30
CA PRO A 837 -13.81 16.22 -30.43
C PRO A 837 -13.74 14.96 -29.53
N LEU A 838 -14.80 14.66 -28.81
CA LEU A 838 -14.81 13.52 -27.88
C LEU A 838 -14.97 12.18 -28.58
N ASP A 839 -15.39 12.18 -29.81
CA ASP A 839 -15.62 11.03 -30.69
C ASP A 839 -14.64 10.95 -31.87
N ASP A 840 -13.48 11.61 -31.76
CA ASP A 840 -12.39 11.41 -32.70
C ASP A 840 -11.76 10.04 -32.48
N MET A 841 -12.18 9.09 -33.35
CA MET A 841 -11.89 7.66 -33.18
C MET A 841 -10.52 7.29 -33.76
N ASN A 842 -9.85 6.36 -33.09
CA ASN A 842 -8.66 5.71 -33.63
C ASN A 842 -8.99 5.02 -34.98
N LYS A 843 -8.09 5.13 -35.95
CA LYS A 843 -8.24 4.54 -37.28
C LYS A 843 -8.15 3.01 -37.21
N GLY A 844 -8.87 2.35 -38.07
CA GLY A 844 -8.78 0.91 -38.26
C GLY A 844 -7.35 0.47 -38.71
N VAL A 845 -6.91 -0.72 -38.27
CA VAL A 845 -5.58 -1.27 -38.56
C VAL A 845 -5.28 -1.30 -40.09
N THR A 846 -6.30 -1.50 -40.89
CA THR A 846 -6.18 -1.53 -42.38
C THR A 846 -5.97 -0.17 -43.02
N GLU A 847 -6.30 0.91 -42.29
CA GLU A 847 -6.14 2.30 -42.77
C GLU A 847 -4.77 2.89 -42.41
N LEU A 848 -3.99 2.15 -41.61
CA LEU A 848 -2.72 2.60 -41.04
C LEU A 848 -1.53 1.92 -41.70
N ASN A 849 -0.39 2.61 -41.68
CA ASN A 849 0.90 2.10 -42.18
C ASN A 849 2.01 2.35 -41.13
N GLY A 850 3.15 1.63 -41.28
CA GLY A 850 4.36 1.83 -40.48
C GLY A 850 4.09 1.69 -38.97
N LYS A 851 4.69 2.57 -38.19
CA LYS A 851 4.64 2.57 -36.71
C LYS A 851 3.21 2.77 -36.18
N ALA A 852 2.40 3.60 -36.82
CA ALA A 852 1.00 3.79 -36.42
C ALA A 852 0.19 2.48 -36.49
N LYS A 853 0.41 1.67 -37.54
CA LYS A 853 -0.22 0.35 -37.68
C LYS A 853 0.24 -0.61 -36.60
N GLN A 854 1.55 -0.62 -36.31
CA GLN A 854 2.12 -1.45 -35.27
C GLN A 854 1.50 -1.10 -33.90
N PHE A 855 1.44 0.17 -33.56
CA PHE A 855 0.87 0.62 -32.29
C PHE A 855 -0.63 0.33 -32.16
N ALA A 856 -1.40 0.44 -33.24
CA ALA A 856 -2.80 0.06 -33.21
C ALA A 856 -3.00 -1.46 -32.97
N ILE A 857 -2.11 -2.29 -33.53
CA ILE A 857 -2.11 -3.74 -33.26
C ILE A 857 -1.72 -4.03 -31.82
N LEU A 858 -0.68 -3.37 -31.30
CA LEU A 858 -0.22 -3.56 -29.92
C LEU A 858 -1.30 -3.12 -28.92
N SER A 859 -1.91 -1.95 -29.10
CA SER A 859 -3.02 -1.48 -28.24
C SER A 859 -4.27 -2.36 -28.30
N SER A 860 -4.38 -3.26 -29.30
CA SER A 860 -5.52 -4.17 -29.43
C SER A 860 -5.24 -5.56 -28.87
N GLN A 861 -4.11 -5.76 -28.22
CA GLN A 861 -3.79 -7.04 -27.58
C GLN A 861 -4.68 -7.27 -26.34
N PRO A 862 -4.99 -8.54 -25.99
CA PRO A 862 -5.90 -8.85 -24.88
C PRO A 862 -5.53 -8.23 -23.53
N GLN A 863 -4.25 -8.06 -23.23
CA GLN A 863 -3.78 -7.42 -21.99
C GLN A 863 -4.21 -5.95 -21.86
N TYR A 864 -4.41 -5.22 -22.97
CA TYR A 864 -4.92 -3.84 -22.97
C TYR A 864 -6.45 -3.74 -23.05
N ALA A 865 -7.17 -4.87 -22.94
CA ALA A 865 -8.64 -4.86 -22.93
C ALA A 865 -9.23 -4.29 -21.61
N HIS A 866 -8.43 -4.23 -20.58
CA HIS A 866 -8.82 -3.71 -19.28
C HIS A 866 -7.84 -2.60 -18.86
N ILE A 867 -8.28 -1.72 -17.97
CA ILE A 867 -7.41 -0.75 -17.31
C ILE A 867 -6.32 -1.53 -16.57
N ASP A 868 -5.09 -1.03 -16.59
CA ASP A 868 -3.90 -1.62 -15.96
C ASP A 868 -3.54 -3.05 -16.40
N GLY A 869 -4.03 -3.48 -17.54
CA GLY A 869 -3.68 -4.76 -18.08
C GLY A 869 -2.77 -4.60 -19.30
N GLY A 870 -1.50 -4.38 -19.16
CA GLY A 870 -0.55 -4.26 -20.27
C GLY A 870 0.71 -3.48 -19.87
N ASP A 871 1.72 -3.45 -20.73
CA ASP A 871 2.98 -2.73 -20.53
C ASP A 871 2.77 -1.20 -20.59
N ASP A 872 2.84 -0.52 -19.45
CA ASP A 872 2.70 0.94 -19.32
C ASP A 872 3.74 1.72 -20.11
N ASN A 873 4.98 1.28 -20.16
CA ASN A 873 6.01 1.94 -20.98
C ASN A 873 5.65 1.89 -22.46
N LEU A 874 5.11 0.77 -22.91
CA LEU A 874 4.62 0.64 -24.29
C LEU A 874 3.40 1.54 -24.51
N LEU A 875 2.45 1.55 -23.57
CA LEU A 875 1.28 2.42 -23.65
C LEU A 875 1.69 3.90 -23.69
N ASN A 876 2.61 4.32 -22.83
CA ASN A 876 3.14 5.69 -22.83
C ASN A 876 3.85 6.06 -24.14
N ARG A 877 4.60 5.13 -24.78
CA ARG A 877 5.18 5.32 -26.11
C ARG A 877 4.11 5.47 -27.19
N ILE A 878 3.05 4.72 -27.10
CA ILE A 878 1.89 4.79 -28.01
C ILE A 878 1.18 6.14 -27.84
N ILE A 879 0.91 6.53 -26.58
CA ILE A 879 0.28 7.81 -26.25
C ILE A 879 1.15 8.98 -26.74
N TRP A 880 2.45 8.99 -26.46
CA TRP A 880 3.35 10.02 -26.96
C TRP A 880 3.32 10.13 -28.47
N PHE A 881 3.45 9.01 -29.18
CA PHE A 881 3.43 8.99 -30.65
C PHE A 881 2.14 9.59 -31.20
N SER A 882 1.00 9.28 -30.58
CA SER A 882 -0.31 9.76 -31.03
C SER A 882 -0.57 11.24 -30.69
N THR A 883 0.00 11.75 -29.60
CA THR A 883 -0.30 13.09 -29.07
C THR A 883 0.71 14.15 -29.48
N MET A 884 1.98 13.78 -29.69
CA MET A 884 3.09 14.73 -29.89
C MET A 884 3.49 14.97 -31.35
N ASN A 885 2.60 14.63 -32.29
CA ASN A 885 2.76 14.95 -33.73
C ASN A 885 4.13 14.56 -34.32
N GLY A 886 4.59 13.35 -34.05
CA GLY A 886 5.82 12.78 -34.59
C GLY A 886 7.11 13.27 -33.91
N LYS A 887 7.03 13.99 -32.79
CA LYS A 887 8.22 14.26 -31.97
C LYS A 887 8.80 12.91 -31.50
N PRO A 888 10.13 12.76 -31.52
CA PRO A 888 10.76 11.57 -30.96
C PRO A 888 10.30 11.34 -29.51
N TYR A 889 10.05 10.09 -29.16
CA TYR A 889 9.82 9.72 -27.78
C TYR A 889 11.06 10.10 -26.96
N PRO A 890 10.90 10.67 -25.76
CA PRO A 890 12.05 11.05 -24.96
C PRO A 890 12.75 9.84 -24.34
N GLU A 891 13.27 8.94 -25.18
CA GLU A 891 13.93 7.67 -24.82
C GLU A 891 14.95 7.81 -23.70
N LYS A 892 15.61 8.97 -23.66
CA LYS A 892 16.56 9.28 -22.61
C LYS A 892 15.90 9.59 -21.26
N MET A 893 14.60 9.81 -21.22
CA MET A 893 13.83 10.08 -20.00
C MET A 893 13.08 8.85 -19.50
N THR A 894 12.98 7.82 -20.32
CA THR A 894 12.17 6.65 -20.06
C THR A 894 12.92 5.36 -20.40
N LEU A 895 14.27 5.39 -20.48
CA LEU A 895 15.13 4.27 -20.89
C LEU A 895 14.39 2.92 -20.86
N GLY A 896 13.96 2.41 -21.99
CA GLY A 896 13.57 1.05 -22.33
C GLY A 896 13.24 0.04 -21.22
N VAL A 897 12.82 0.52 -20.05
CA VAL A 897 12.37 -0.33 -18.95
C VAL A 897 11.15 -1.06 -19.48
N LYS A 898 11.24 -2.36 -19.59
CA LYS A 898 10.08 -3.20 -19.76
C LYS A 898 9.33 -3.14 -18.44
N ASP A 899 8.11 -2.73 -18.50
CA ASP A 899 7.17 -2.96 -17.44
C ASP A 899 6.89 -4.46 -17.41
N ASP A 900 7.45 -5.13 -16.43
CA ASP A 900 7.20 -6.55 -16.25
C ASP A 900 5.95 -6.77 -15.39
N ASP A 901 5.31 -5.67 -14.92
CA ASP A 901 4.13 -5.74 -14.05
C ASP A 901 2.83 -6.01 -14.83
N ASP A 902 2.82 -5.78 -16.13
CA ASP A 902 1.60 -5.76 -16.92
C ASP A 902 1.42 -6.99 -17.84
N ASP A 903 2.20 -8.06 -17.67
CA ASP A 903 2.03 -9.32 -18.41
C ASP A 903 0.95 -10.22 -17.76
N ASP A 904 -0.28 -9.72 -17.56
CA ASP A 904 -1.45 -10.58 -17.24
C ASP A 904 -2.05 -11.30 -18.44
#